data_d1fcef912ac196076045d337ef441d25
#
_entry.id   d1fcef912ac196076045d337ef441d25
#
_cell.length_a   1.000
_cell.length_b   1.000
_cell.length_c   1.000
_cell.angle_alpha   90.00
_cell.angle_beta   90.00
_cell.angle_gamma   90.00
#
_symmetry.space_group_name_H-M   'P 1'
#
loop_
_entity.id
_entity.type
_entity.pdbx_description
1 polymer ?
#
loop_
_entity_poly.entity_id
_entity_poly.type
_entity_poly.pdbx_seq_one_letter_code
_entity_poly.pdbx_strand_id
1 'polypeptide(L)'
;MFRILTKLIIISIVTLLLQGCSGTRSFSTQRYLLDRVEVFENEKQLINSPVNYIITTLPNKKVIGIPLGKILYQAAHPSPEEQFEKWLNKKSKRKERLAYLLSNKQVEALKNYGVKFNTWLTNKGEVPAYVDSLEILNSERRIIQYYKNLGNFNAVVTSEITPITRNKAQIKYQIKPGEKFLIDSISTTIASKDIQSLYDQFVKEQIIKKNDPFEIQAFEAERERLFTIFKNNGIFNFQQSSINFTASIDSTGVDVKIPIRIEIDNPQERVGDTILEIPYAIQTVKQIDIFINDKSPFLSTELFTDTLAYNSFTLYSKGPLKFRPKTIIEGISIKKNQPYSDLDRNLTYRYFTNLKNFKYPTISFLPIEEDENALKASVILTPREQFSLGFDLDLSHSNIQDFGVGLGGGLGIRNVFRGTELLELNLKSTLGASRDIAQPGDQFFNLFELGADLKLSLPRIAFPFLDSNWISTIMNPKTEIILGSSLQENIGLDKQFFKTTYQFDWQPNTKKRIQLKVIDLEFVNNRKLSNYFNVYKNSYDRLNRIAQTYNNNKEWVDGQNNLTIPDGAFQFIEAVLSEKTILKSSDNDFKTVNTVKERQDRLTANNLILASSLNINWNNQESIFDENFYQLRGKLVWAGNLINKILDQFNSNQNLIGGIAPSQYVKAEMDYIKHWSLGKERVIAFHSFTGIAIPYGNSSNMPFSRSYFSGGANDNRAWKAYKLGPGSSNNINEFNEANFKIATNLEYRFPLVGPLKGSIFVDAGNIWNIWDDIEDPALKFDSLKDLEEIAIGTGIGLRYDFDFFVFRLDTGFKAYNPALALGKRWWQDFNLKNAVLNIGINYPF
;
A
#
# COMPACT_ATOMS: atom_id res chain seq x y z
N MET A 1 4.14 -29.52 21.41
CA MET A 1 5.11 -29.69 20.35
C MET A 1 5.68 -28.37 19.85
N PHE A 2 4.86 -27.38 19.51
CA PHE A 2 5.29 -26.03 19.03
C PHE A 2 6.19 -25.26 20.02
N ARG A 3 5.91 -25.31 21.34
CA ARG A 3 6.73 -24.64 22.38
C ARG A 3 8.13 -25.25 22.56
N ILE A 4 8.30 -26.51 22.21
CA ILE A 4 9.62 -27.18 22.27
C ILE A 4 10.40 -26.84 20.99
N LEU A 5 9.75 -26.76 19.85
CA LEU A 5 10.37 -26.39 18.57
C LEU A 5 10.88 -24.94 18.58
N THR A 6 10.11 -24.00 19.12
CA THR A 6 10.53 -22.58 19.29
C THR A 6 11.70 -22.44 20.25
N LYS A 7 11.71 -23.17 21.36
CA LYS A 7 12.87 -23.17 22.27
C LYS A 7 14.11 -23.78 21.63
N LEU A 8 13.95 -24.85 20.83
CA LEU A 8 15.05 -25.47 20.08
C LEU A 8 15.60 -24.56 18.99
N ILE A 9 14.74 -23.81 18.29
CA ILE A 9 15.16 -22.83 17.29
C ILE A 9 15.90 -21.66 17.94
N ILE A 10 15.41 -21.12 19.04
CA ILE A 10 16.06 -20.02 19.79
C ILE A 10 17.42 -20.50 20.37
N ILE A 11 17.47 -21.69 20.96
CA ILE A 11 18.72 -22.26 21.45
C ILE A 11 19.69 -22.55 20.32
N SER A 12 19.23 -23.01 19.16
CA SER A 12 20.05 -23.25 17.97
C SER A 12 20.61 -21.93 17.40
N ILE A 13 19.83 -20.86 17.37
CA ILE A 13 20.28 -19.52 16.94
C ILE A 13 21.27 -18.94 17.94
N VAL A 14 21.02 -19.07 19.23
CA VAL A 14 21.94 -18.58 20.31
C VAL A 14 23.23 -19.37 20.31
N THR A 15 23.19 -20.70 20.12
CA THR A 15 24.42 -21.53 20.01
C THR A 15 25.20 -21.25 18.74
N LEU A 16 24.55 -20.95 17.62
CA LEU A 16 25.21 -20.50 16.39
C LEU A 16 25.87 -19.11 16.58
N LEU A 17 25.25 -18.21 17.29
CA LEU A 17 25.81 -16.88 17.62
C LEU A 17 26.99 -16.98 18.60
N LEU A 18 26.97 -17.92 19.56
CA LEU A 18 28.04 -18.11 20.53
C LEU A 18 29.26 -18.88 19.96
N GLN A 19 29.08 -19.73 18.97
CA GLN A 19 30.19 -20.42 18.29
C GLN A 19 30.92 -19.54 17.26
N GLY A 20 30.30 -18.42 16.81
CA GLY A 20 30.90 -17.45 15.89
C GLY A 20 32.06 -16.64 16.47
N CYS A 21 32.32 -16.71 17.80
CA CYS A 21 33.40 -15.96 18.44
C CYS A 21 34.80 -16.63 18.40
N SER A 22 34.95 -17.86 17.88
CA SER A 22 36.24 -18.58 17.98
C SER A 22 36.73 -19.24 16.70
N GLY A 23 36.42 -18.68 15.54
CA GLY A 23 36.86 -19.25 14.26
C GLY A 23 37.44 -18.22 13.30
N THR A 24 38.53 -17.53 13.66
CA THR A 24 39.37 -16.85 12.67
C THR A 24 40.08 -17.90 11.83
N ARG A 25 39.44 -18.38 10.74
CA ARG A 25 40.19 -19.06 9.69
C ARG A 25 41.16 -18.03 9.09
N SER A 26 42.43 -18.23 9.37
CA SER A 26 43.56 -17.55 8.76
C SER A 26 43.50 -17.78 7.22
N PHE A 27 42.95 -16.80 6.50
CA PHE A 27 43.22 -16.68 5.07
C PHE A 27 44.48 -15.82 4.91
N SER A 28 45.38 -16.28 4.07
CA SER A 28 46.71 -15.77 3.75
C SER A 28 46.97 -14.28 4.08
N THR A 29 47.93 -14.09 4.91
CA THR A 29 48.84 -12.97 5.17
C THR A 29 48.89 -11.97 4.00
N GLN A 30 48.48 -10.74 4.27
CA GLN A 30 48.84 -9.43 3.72
C GLN A 30 47.73 -8.45 3.37
N ARG A 31 46.42 -8.78 3.55
CA ARG A 31 45.35 -7.82 3.29
C ARG A 31 44.62 -7.47 4.59
N TYR A 32 44.52 -6.18 4.91
CA TYR A 32 43.68 -5.72 6.01
C TYR A 32 42.21 -5.91 5.70
N LEU A 33 41.44 -6.44 6.63
CA LEU A 33 39.97 -6.45 6.58
C LEU A 33 39.46 -5.02 6.78
N LEU A 34 38.61 -4.55 5.91
CA LEU A 34 38.00 -3.23 6.02
C LEU A 34 36.92 -3.22 7.12
N ASP A 35 37.20 -2.49 8.20
CA ASP A 35 36.27 -2.39 9.34
C ASP A 35 35.37 -1.17 9.26
N ARG A 36 35.89 -0.04 8.73
CA ARG A 36 35.19 1.24 8.68
C ARG A 36 35.66 2.09 7.50
N VAL A 37 34.73 2.85 6.94
CA VAL A 37 35.01 3.93 5.98
C VAL A 37 34.41 5.20 6.55
N GLU A 38 35.20 6.24 6.60
CA GLU A 38 34.83 7.56 7.08
C GLU A 38 35.08 8.59 5.98
N VAL A 39 34.15 9.53 5.81
CA VAL A 39 34.24 10.60 4.84
C VAL A 39 34.19 11.93 5.55
N PHE A 40 35.13 12.80 5.27
CA PHE A 40 35.21 14.14 5.83
C PHE A 40 35.20 15.18 4.71
N GLU A 41 34.44 16.23 4.91
CA GLU A 41 34.44 17.43 4.06
C GLU A 41 34.90 18.61 4.92
N ASN A 42 36.00 19.26 4.53
CA ASN A 42 36.61 20.35 5.31
C ASN A 42 36.68 20.02 6.80
N GLU A 43 37.24 18.83 7.12
CA GLU A 43 37.37 18.30 8.52
C GLU A 43 36.08 17.89 9.22
N LYS A 44 34.89 18.15 8.62
CA LYS A 44 33.62 17.74 9.17
C LYS A 44 33.22 16.36 8.63
N GLN A 45 32.89 15.43 9.53
CA GLN A 45 32.47 14.09 9.13
C GLN A 45 31.09 14.14 8.45
N LEU A 46 30.99 13.55 7.24
CA LEU A 46 29.76 13.39 6.51
C LEU A 46 29.07 12.09 6.94
N ILE A 47 27.93 12.24 7.61
CA ILE A 47 27.10 11.11 8.01
C ILE A 47 25.82 11.13 7.15
N ASN A 48 25.50 10.00 6.49
CA ASN A 48 24.34 9.86 5.60
C ASN A 48 24.30 10.84 4.41
N SER A 49 25.46 11.27 3.94
CA SER A 49 25.59 12.09 2.73
C SER A 49 25.48 11.22 1.46
N PRO A 50 24.97 11.76 0.33
CA PRO A 50 25.02 11.08 -0.97
C PRO A 50 26.40 10.53 -1.33
N VAL A 51 27.47 11.17 -0.91
CA VAL A 51 28.85 10.72 -1.10
C VAL A 51 29.08 9.30 -0.54
N ASN A 52 28.44 8.97 0.58
CA ASN A 52 28.57 7.64 1.21
C ASN A 52 27.97 6.51 0.36
N TYR A 53 27.16 6.83 -0.66
CA TYR A 53 26.52 5.85 -1.54
C TYR A 53 27.31 5.60 -2.84
N ILE A 54 28.18 6.51 -3.22
CA ILE A 54 28.98 6.41 -4.45
C ILE A 54 30.34 5.74 -4.23
N ILE A 55 30.73 5.57 -2.96
CA ILE A 55 31.98 4.87 -2.58
C ILE A 55 31.83 3.39 -2.89
N THR A 56 32.82 2.83 -3.61
CA THR A 56 32.85 1.38 -3.92
C THR A 56 33.48 0.54 -2.82
N THR A 57 34.42 1.11 -2.07
CA THR A 57 35.06 0.49 -0.91
C THR A 57 34.14 0.57 0.32
N LEU A 58 33.30 -0.45 0.51
CA LEU A 58 32.42 -0.50 1.67
C LEU A 58 32.80 -1.65 2.61
N PRO A 59 32.79 -1.44 3.93
CA PRO A 59 32.94 -2.51 4.90
C PRO A 59 31.72 -3.43 4.88
N ASN A 60 31.86 -4.65 5.39
CA ASN A 60 30.72 -5.53 5.58
C ASN A 60 29.64 -4.85 6.45
N LYS A 61 28.37 -4.97 6.04
CA LYS A 61 27.23 -4.37 6.76
C LYS A 61 27.16 -4.88 8.18
N LYS A 62 27.06 -3.96 9.14
CA LYS A 62 26.90 -4.28 10.58
C LYS A 62 25.48 -3.98 11.03
N VAL A 63 24.82 -4.97 11.65
CA VAL A 63 23.51 -4.84 12.28
C VAL A 63 23.72 -4.88 13.79
N ILE A 64 23.40 -3.79 14.49
CA ILE A 64 23.66 -3.64 15.94
C ILE A 64 25.15 -3.98 16.27
N GLY A 65 26.08 -3.49 15.42
CA GLY A 65 27.50 -3.73 15.60
C GLY A 65 28.02 -5.10 15.12
N ILE A 66 27.14 -6.04 14.73
CA ILE A 66 27.48 -7.42 14.32
C ILE A 66 27.42 -7.54 12.79
N PRO A 67 28.51 -7.99 12.11
CA PRO A 67 28.53 -8.20 10.66
C PRO A 67 27.88 -9.54 10.28
N LEU A 68 26.54 -9.62 10.36
CA LEU A 68 25.79 -10.86 10.13
C LEU A 68 26.04 -11.48 8.76
N GLY A 69 26.08 -10.68 7.70
CA GLY A 69 26.34 -11.16 6.35
C GLY A 69 27.69 -11.87 6.22
N LYS A 70 28.74 -11.29 6.83
CA LYS A 70 30.07 -11.90 6.88
C LYS A 70 30.05 -13.22 7.69
N ILE A 71 29.34 -13.25 8.83
CA ILE A 71 29.24 -14.44 9.67
C ILE A 71 28.57 -15.57 8.89
N LEU A 72 27.48 -15.27 8.18
CA LEU A 72 26.77 -16.26 7.35
C LEU A 72 27.66 -16.80 6.23
N TYR A 73 28.40 -15.94 5.53
CA TYR A 73 29.34 -16.36 4.50
C TYR A 73 30.45 -17.26 5.06
N GLN A 74 31.00 -16.92 6.23
CA GLN A 74 32.03 -17.70 6.90
C GLN A 74 31.50 -19.03 7.50
N ALA A 75 30.23 -19.12 7.80
CA ALA A 75 29.56 -20.35 8.23
C ALA A 75 29.34 -21.34 7.09
N ALA A 76 29.34 -20.86 5.83
CA ALA A 76 29.25 -21.72 4.68
C ALA A 76 30.53 -22.54 4.49
N HIS A 77 30.38 -23.80 4.12
CA HIS A 77 31.52 -24.68 3.86
C HIS A 77 31.83 -24.74 2.34
N PRO A 78 33.12 -24.69 1.94
CA PRO A 78 33.47 -24.67 0.52
C PRO A 78 33.07 -25.97 -0.22
N SER A 79 33.04 -27.10 0.49
CA SER A 79 32.65 -28.41 -0.06
C SER A 79 31.55 -29.06 0.81
N PRO A 80 30.31 -28.61 0.72
CA PRO A 80 29.22 -29.05 1.60
C PRO A 80 28.88 -30.55 1.42
N GLU A 81 29.03 -31.07 0.22
CA GLU A 81 28.82 -32.51 -0.05
C GLU A 81 29.80 -33.39 0.67
N GLU A 82 31.10 -33.07 0.58
CA GLU A 82 32.15 -33.79 1.31
C GLU A 82 31.96 -33.68 2.82
N GLN A 83 31.52 -32.55 3.30
CA GLN A 83 31.25 -32.37 4.73
C GLN A 83 30.12 -33.28 5.20
N PHE A 84 29.04 -33.40 4.41
CA PHE A 84 27.94 -34.30 4.71
C PHE A 84 28.42 -35.75 4.72
N GLU A 85 29.18 -36.17 3.74
CA GLU A 85 29.74 -37.52 3.65
C GLU A 85 30.68 -37.81 4.85
N LYS A 86 31.57 -36.90 5.18
CA LYS A 86 32.41 -36.97 6.39
C LYS A 86 31.57 -37.07 7.66
N TRP A 87 30.51 -36.29 7.76
CA TRP A 87 29.58 -36.35 8.91
C TRP A 87 28.85 -37.70 8.96
N LEU A 88 28.39 -38.23 7.84
CA LEU A 88 27.68 -39.49 7.75
C LEU A 88 28.57 -40.66 8.17
N ASN A 89 29.84 -40.64 7.76
CA ASN A 89 30.82 -41.72 7.99
C ASN A 89 31.60 -41.59 9.28
N LYS A 90 31.51 -40.45 10.01
CA LYS A 90 32.28 -40.20 11.24
C LYS A 90 31.97 -41.20 12.40
N LYS A 91 30.79 -41.84 12.41
CA LYS A 91 30.40 -42.90 13.34
C LYS A 91 29.90 -44.08 12.52
N SER A 92 30.55 -45.27 12.63
CA SER A 92 30.24 -46.44 11.83
C SER A 92 28.76 -46.86 11.79
N LYS A 93 28.05 -46.70 12.90
CA LYS A 93 26.62 -47.05 13.01
C LYS A 93 25.68 -45.92 12.63
N ARG A 94 26.16 -44.72 12.23
CA ARG A 94 25.27 -43.61 11.89
C ARG A 94 24.55 -43.80 10.57
N LYS A 95 25.27 -44.28 9.55
CA LYS A 95 24.73 -44.61 8.24
C LYS A 95 23.66 -45.68 8.33
N GLU A 96 23.94 -46.77 9.10
CA GLU A 96 22.98 -47.86 9.31
C GLU A 96 21.74 -47.40 10.09
N ARG A 97 21.88 -46.60 11.12
CA ARG A 97 20.75 -46.02 11.88
C ARG A 97 19.91 -45.11 11.03
N LEU A 98 20.52 -44.26 10.18
CA LEU A 98 19.80 -43.40 9.28
C LEU A 98 19.09 -44.18 8.18
N ALA A 99 19.73 -45.21 7.64
CA ALA A 99 19.11 -46.11 6.66
C ALA A 99 17.97 -46.95 7.23
N TYR A 100 17.98 -47.22 8.55
CA TYR A 100 16.87 -47.87 9.24
C TYR A 100 15.66 -46.94 9.49
N LEU A 101 15.92 -45.67 9.78
CA LEU A 101 14.86 -44.70 10.08
C LEU A 101 14.32 -43.97 8.85
N LEU A 102 15.13 -43.82 7.81
CA LEU A 102 14.85 -43.07 6.59
C LEU A 102 15.19 -43.92 5.36
N SER A 103 14.43 -43.81 4.31
CA SER A 103 14.79 -44.44 3.02
C SER A 103 16.05 -43.77 2.41
N ASN A 104 16.75 -44.49 1.53
CA ASN A 104 17.93 -43.95 0.83
C ASN A 104 17.62 -42.63 0.08
N LYS A 105 16.41 -42.54 -0.51
CA LYS A 105 15.93 -41.29 -1.14
C LYS A 105 15.77 -40.13 -0.15
N GLN A 106 15.33 -40.41 1.05
CA GLN A 106 15.21 -39.41 2.10
C GLN A 106 16.56 -38.96 2.65
N VAL A 107 17.55 -39.83 2.75
CA VAL A 107 18.92 -39.48 3.12
C VAL A 107 19.57 -38.62 2.04
N GLU A 108 19.35 -38.94 0.75
CA GLU A 108 19.80 -38.13 -0.36
C GLU A 108 19.10 -36.73 -0.39
N ALA A 109 17.80 -36.69 -0.12
CA ALA A 109 17.06 -35.45 0.03
C ALA A 109 17.63 -34.59 1.17
N LEU A 110 17.98 -35.21 2.31
CA LEU A 110 18.61 -34.51 3.45
C LEU A 110 19.97 -33.92 3.06
N LYS A 111 20.79 -34.67 2.30
CA LYS A 111 22.05 -34.18 1.72
C LYS A 111 21.79 -32.93 0.84
N ASN A 112 20.83 -33.06 -0.10
CA ASN A 112 20.50 -31.98 -1.02
C ASN A 112 19.96 -30.74 -0.29
N TYR A 113 19.16 -30.89 0.77
CA TYR A 113 18.74 -29.76 1.64
C TYR A 113 19.94 -29.10 2.33
N GLY A 114 20.89 -29.89 2.84
CA GLY A 114 22.12 -29.39 3.46
C GLY A 114 22.97 -28.59 2.45
N VAL A 115 23.14 -29.10 1.24
CA VAL A 115 23.87 -28.41 0.15
C VAL A 115 23.14 -27.12 -0.25
N LYS A 116 21.81 -27.16 -0.45
CA LYS A 116 21.02 -25.97 -0.76
C LYS A 116 21.09 -24.91 0.35
N PHE A 117 21.03 -25.32 1.60
CA PHE A 117 21.20 -24.43 2.75
C PHE A 117 22.58 -23.78 2.75
N ASN A 118 23.64 -24.56 2.51
CA ASN A 118 25.00 -24.01 2.41
C ASN A 118 25.16 -23.04 1.25
N THR A 119 24.58 -23.36 0.09
CA THR A 119 24.55 -22.45 -1.06
C THR A 119 23.78 -21.17 -0.74
N TRP A 120 22.69 -21.29 0.01
CA TRP A 120 21.94 -20.12 0.50
C TRP A 120 22.83 -19.27 1.44
N LEU A 121 23.57 -19.87 2.38
CA LEU A 121 24.53 -19.16 3.26
C LEU A 121 25.57 -18.39 2.45
N THR A 122 26.12 -19.01 1.39
CA THR A 122 27.11 -18.37 0.52
C THR A 122 26.52 -17.22 -0.29
N ASN A 123 25.34 -17.44 -0.89
CA ASN A 123 24.71 -16.47 -1.78
C ASN A 123 24.11 -15.27 -1.04
N LYS A 124 23.63 -15.49 0.19
CA LYS A 124 23.05 -14.44 1.05
C LYS A 124 24.03 -13.86 2.05
N GLY A 125 25.14 -14.53 2.29
CA GLY A 125 26.25 -14.00 3.05
C GLY A 125 27.03 -12.94 2.26
N GLU A 126 27.78 -12.09 2.99
CA GLU A 126 28.68 -11.10 2.41
C GLU A 126 30.12 -11.60 2.44
N VAL A 127 30.79 -11.58 1.30
CA VAL A 127 32.22 -11.85 1.21
C VAL A 127 32.98 -10.88 2.13
N PRO A 128 33.98 -11.32 2.89
CA PRO A 128 34.78 -10.42 3.71
C PRO A 128 35.37 -9.28 2.88
N ALA A 129 35.09 -8.03 3.25
CA ALA A 129 35.60 -6.85 2.57
C ALA A 129 37.05 -6.59 2.99
N TYR A 130 37.95 -6.57 2.02
CA TYR A 130 39.36 -6.25 2.23
C TYR A 130 39.71 -4.85 1.67
N VAL A 131 40.74 -4.24 2.21
CA VAL A 131 41.29 -3.00 1.65
C VAL A 131 41.89 -3.29 0.28
N ASP A 132 41.39 -2.60 -0.75
CA ASP A 132 41.83 -2.72 -2.14
C ASP A 132 42.16 -1.31 -2.68
N SER A 133 43.42 -1.14 -3.13
CA SER A 133 43.90 0.16 -3.60
C SER A 133 43.21 0.62 -4.90
N LEU A 134 42.81 -0.32 -5.78
CA LEU A 134 42.11 0.03 -7.01
C LEU A 134 40.71 0.56 -6.71
N GLU A 135 39.99 -0.09 -5.78
CA GLU A 135 38.68 0.35 -5.35
C GLU A 135 38.74 1.69 -4.60
N ILE A 136 39.82 1.98 -3.87
CA ILE A 136 40.02 3.28 -3.23
C ILE A 136 40.15 4.37 -4.29
N LEU A 137 41.00 4.18 -5.31
CA LEU A 137 41.16 5.12 -6.43
C LEU A 137 39.85 5.32 -7.21
N ASN A 138 39.10 4.25 -7.43
CA ASN A 138 37.78 4.33 -8.05
C ASN A 138 36.80 5.16 -7.22
N SER A 139 36.82 4.99 -5.89
CA SER A 139 36.02 5.78 -4.97
C SER A 139 36.39 7.26 -4.99
N GLU A 140 37.70 7.59 -4.97
CA GLU A 140 38.16 8.98 -5.09
C GLU A 140 37.67 9.63 -6.39
N ARG A 141 37.84 8.95 -7.54
CA ARG A 141 37.37 9.45 -8.84
C ARG A 141 35.84 9.70 -8.85
N ARG A 142 35.05 8.78 -8.27
CA ARG A 142 33.60 8.93 -8.18
C ARG A 142 33.23 10.12 -7.30
N ILE A 143 33.89 10.31 -6.15
CA ILE A 143 33.66 11.45 -5.27
C ILE A 143 34.02 12.75 -5.99
N ILE A 144 35.18 12.84 -6.66
CA ILE A 144 35.58 14.01 -7.46
C ILE A 144 34.51 14.32 -8.51
N GLN A 145 34.04 13.30 -9.26
CA GLN A 145 33.02 13.48 -10.27
C GLN A 145 31.70 13.97 -9.68
N TYR A 146 31.30 13.46 -8.51
CA TYR A 146 30.12 13.93 -7.80
C TYR A 146 30.21 15.43 -7.47
N TYR A 147 31.34 15.89 -6.94
CA TYR A 147 31.53 17.31 -6.62
C TYR A 147 31.58 18.16 -7.89
N LYS A 148 32.19 17.66 -8.95
CA LYS A 148 32.15 18.34 -10.26
C LYS A 148 30.74 18.53 -10.77
N ASN A 149 29.89 17.50 -10.61
CA ASN A 149 28.46 17.58 -10.98
C ASN A 149 27.69 18.61 -10.16
N LEU A 150 28.19 18.96 -8.95
CA LEU A 150 27.65 20.02 -8.08
C LEU A 150 28.28 21.39 -8.31
N GLY A 151 29.15 21.52 -9.33
CA GLY A 151 29.85 22.75 -9.67
C GLY A 151 31.15 23.01 -8.92
N ASN A 152 31.67 22.07 -8.20
CA ASN A 152 32.95 22.16 -7.51
C ASN A 152 34.07 21.52 -8.40
N PHE A 153 34.50 22.22 -9.44
CA PHE A 153 35.46 21.68 -10.42
C PHE A 153 36.87 21.46 -9.85
N ASN A 154 37.25 22.23 -8.84
CA ASN A 154 38.52 22.16 -8.16
C ASN A 154 38.53 21.21 -6.94
N ALA A 155 37.55 20.31 -6.87
CA ALA A 155 37.45 19.36 -5.77
C ALA A 155 38.65 18.39 -5.74
N VAL A 156 39.26 18.29 -4.57
CA VAL A 156 40.36 17.37 -4.29
C VAL A 156 39.93 16.35 -3.25
N VAL A 157 40.18 15.09 -3.56
CA VAL A 157 39.86 13.98 -2.64
C VAL A 157 41.18 13.23 -2.40
N THR A 158 41.47 12.98 -1.13
CA THR A 158 42.61 12.16 -0.70
C THR A 158 42.10 11.07 0.24
N SER A 159 42.75 9.92 0.19
CA SER A 159 42.46 8.81 1.10
C SER A 159 43.64 8.46 1.99
N GLU A 160 43.32 8.03 3.21
CA GLU A 160 44.27 7.57 4.19
C GLU A 160 43.84 6.21 4.73
N ILE A 161 44.75 5.23 4.76
CA ILE A 161 44.51 3.90 5.33
C ILE A 161 45.16 3.86 6.72
N THR A 162 44.32 3.74 7.77
CA THR A 162 44.78 3.71 9.14
C THR A 162 44.51 2.32 9.73
N PRO A 163 45.56 1.56 10.14
CA PRO A 163 45.37 0.29 10.85
C PRO A 163 44.70 0.51 12.21
N ILE A 164 43.63 -0.26 12.48
CA ILE A 164 42.94 -0.26 13.77
C ILE A 164 43.48 -1.37 14.67
N THR A 165 43.71 -2.54 14.09
CA THR A 165 44.27 -3.73 14.74
C THR A 165 45.21 -4.46 13.77
N ARG A 166 45.87 -5.53 14.25
CA ARG A 166 46.80 -6.33 13.45
C ARG A 166 46.24 -6.81 12.09
N ASN A 167 44.90 -6.99 11.99
CA ASN A 167 44.23 -7.53 10.79
C ASN A 167 43.09 -6.65 10.24
N LYS A 168 42.88 -5.46 10.81
CA LYS A 168 41.78 -4.56 10.41
C LYS A 168 42.30 -3.15 10.18
N ALA A 169 41.76 -2.49 9.16
CA ALA A 169 42.04 -1.10 8.87
C ALA A 169 40.74 -0.32 8.59
N GLN A 170 40.83 0.99 8.75
CA GLN A 170 39.83 1.96 8.29
C GLN A 170 40.38 2.77 7.12
N ILE A 171 39.50 3.26 6.28
CA ILE A 171 39.79 4.20 5.22
C ILE A 171 39.13 5.52 5.57
N LYS A 172 39.89 6.61 5.48
CA LYS A 172 39.37 7.97 5.62
C LYS A 172 39.51 8.66 4.28
N TYR A 173 38.37 9.13 3.75
CA TYR A 173 38.37 10.04 2.58
C TYR A 173 38.28 11.46 3.10
N GLN A 174 39.23 12.30 2.68
CA GLN A 174 39.22 13.73 2.96
C GLN A 174 38.90 14.48 1.68
N ILE A 175 37.83 15.29 1.72
CA ILE A 175 37.30 16.03 0.60
C ILE A 175 37.53 17.52 0.86
N LYS A 176 38.17 18.18 -0.08
CA LYS A 176 38.22 19.63 -0.17
C LYS A 176 37.45 20.02 -1.43
N PRO A 177 36.20 20.46 -1.30
CA PRO A 177 35.33 20.75 -2.45
C PRO A 177 35.88 21.85 -3.36
N GLY A 178 36.65 22.77 -2.81
CA GLY A 178 36.99 23.99 -3.49
C GLY A 178 35.81 24.97 -3.56
N GLU A 179 35.96 26.02 -4.33
CA GLU A 179 34.91 27.01 -4.55
C GLU A 179 33.84 26.48 -5.47
N LYS A 180 32.58 26.92 -5.25
CA LYS A 180 31.43 26.53 -6.08
C LYS A 180 31.32 27.50 -7.23
N PHE A 181 31.33 26.99 -8.44
CA PHE A 181 31.23 27.76 -9.66
C PHE A 181 29.78 28.19 -9.88
N LEU A 182 29.61 29.45 -10.32
CA LEU A 182 28.30 30.07 -10.53
C LEU A 182 28.09 30.35 -12.03
N ILE A 183 26.88 30.35 -12.49
CA ILE A 183 26.49 30.73 -13.85
C ILE A 183 26.64 32.25 -13.99
N ASP A 184 27.51 32.70 -14.87
CA ASP A 184 27.73 34.13 -15.14
C ASP A 184 26.70 34.69 -16.10
N SER A 185 26.55 34.05 -17.27
CA SER A 185 25.64 34.47 -18.33
C SER A 185 25.06 33.28 -19.06
N ILE A 186 23.90 33.45 -19.63
CA ILE A 186 23.27 32.43 -20.44
C ILE A 186 22.99 33.03 -21.82
N SER A 187 23.60 32.44 -22.84
CA SER A 187 23.41 32.77 -24.25
C SER A 187 22.73 31.59 -24.96
N THR A 188 22.07 31.84 -26.06
CA THR A 188 21.40 30.82 -26.87
C THR A 188 21.93 30.83 -28.32
N THR A 189 22.02 29.67 -28.92
CA THR A 189 22.24 29.46 -30.34
C THR A 189 21.21 28.46 -30.82
N ILE A 190 20.14 28.93 -31.46
CA ILE A 190 19.02 28.11 -31.88
C ILE A 190 18.90 28.17 -33.41
N ALA A 191 19.01 27.01 -34.05
CA ALA A 191 19.06 26.90 -35.50
C ALA A 191 17.69 27.12 -36.18
N SER A 192 16.57 26.71 -35.51
CA SER A 192 15.23 26.82 -36.10
C SER A 192 14.47 28.02 -35.57
N LYS A 193 13.79 28.78 -36.43
CA LYS A 193 13.00 29.97 -36.09
C LYS A 193 11.83 29.65 -35.15
N ASP A 194 11.13 28.55 -35.38
CA ASP A 194 9.99 28.14 -34.55
C ASP A 194 10.42 27.77 -33.15
N ILE A 195 11.56 27.06 -33.00
CA ILE A 195 12.17 26.78 -31.70
C ILE A 195 12.56 28.06 -30.97
N GLN A 196 13.16 29.02 -31.68
CA GLN A 196 13.54 30.32 -31.10
C GLN A 196 12.30 31.04 -30.56
N SER A 197 11.23 31.09 -31.36
CA SER A 197 9.97 31.74 -30.95
C SER A 197 9.37 31.09 -29.71
N LEU A 198 9.34 29.78 -29.66
CA LEU A 198 8.85 29.04 -28.47
C LEU A 198 9.77 29.24 -27.27
N TYR A 199 11.09 29.22 -27.46
CA TYR A 199 12.03 29.47 -26.37
C TYR A 199 11.79 30.86 -25.74
N ASP A 200 11.67 31.91 -26.57
CA ASP A 200 11.47 33.29 -26.13
C ASP A 200 10.14 33.47 -25.37
N GLN A 201 9.10 32.74 -25.81
CA GLN A 201 7.81 32.73 -25.11
C GLN A 201 7.89 32.16 -23.68
N PHE A 202 8.68 31.11 -23.49
CA PHE A 202 8.79 30.37 -22.23
C PHE A 202 10.09 30.61 -21.45
N VAL A 203 10.91 31.59 -21.84
CA VAL A 203 12.20 31.90 -21.17
C VAL A 203 12.04 32.29 -19.71
N LYS A 204 10.92 32.90 -19.34
CA LYS A 204 10.64 33.31 -17.96
C LYS A 204 10.53 32.12 -16.97
N GLU A 205 10.22 30.95 -17.49
CA GLU A 205 10.10 29.71 -16.73
C GLU A 205 11.42 28.93 -16.66
N GLN A 206 12.51 29.49 -17.18
CA GLN A 206 13.82 28.86 -17.20
C GLN A 206 14.29 28.48 -15.78
N ILE A 207 14.75 27.23 -15.63
CA ILE A 207 15.18 26.67 -14.35
C ILE A 207 16.55 27.21 -13.97
N ILE A 208 17.50 27.22 -14.91
CA ILE A 208 18.85 27.72 -14.72
C ILE A 208 18.87 29.25 -14.84
N LYS A 209 19.49 29.95 -13.87
CA LYS A 209 19.53 31.43 -13.87
C LYS A 209 20.94 31.95 -13.62
N LYS A 210 21.18 33.19 -14.00
CA LYS A 210 22.42 33.90 -13.65
C LYS A 210 22.60 33.91 -12.13
N ASN A 211 23.81 33.67 -11.67
CA ASN A 211 24.28 33.52 -10.29
C ASN A 211 23.78 32.25 -9.57
N ASP A 212 23.03 31.38 -10.25
CA ASP A 212 22.74 30.06 -9.68
C ASP A 212 24.02 29.19 -9.67
N PRO A 213 24.15 28.25 -8.73
CA PRO A 213 25.22 27.28 -8.76
C PRO A 213 25.17 26.43 -10.02
N PHE A 214 26.35 26.09 -10.56
CA PHE A 214 26.44 25.14 -11.67
C PHE A 214 26.14 23.72 -11.13
N GLU A 215 24.98 23.21 -11.42
CA GLU A 215 24.56 21.84 -11.00
C GLU A 215 24.02 21.06 -12.20
N ILE A 216 24.63 19.92 -12.54
CA ILE A 216 24.23 19.15 -13.73
C ILE A 216 22.77 18.76 -13.69
N GLN A 217 22.19 18.48 -12.50
CA GLN A 217 20.77 18.17 -12.35
C GLN A 217 19.86 19.32 -12.81
N ALA A 218 20.27 20.56 -12.59
CA ALA A 218 19.50 21.72 -13.05
C ALA A 218 19.50 21.82 -14.59
N PHE A 219 20.62 21.49 -15.24
CA PHE A 219 20.70 21.43 -16.71
C PHE A 219 19.87 20.30 -17.29
N GLU A 220 19.88 19.11 -16.67
CA GLU A 220 19.01 18.01 -17.09
C GLU A 220 17.52 18.35 -16.91
N ALA A 221 17.17 19.00 -15.82
CA ALA A 221 15.80 19.47 -15.61
C ALA A 221 15.39 20.54 -16.65
N GLU A 222 16.30 21.46 -17.02
CA GLU A 222 16.05 22.45 -18.07
C GLU A 222 15.92 21.79 -19.44
N ARG A 223 16.75 20.79 -19.76
CA ARG A 223 16.62 19.99 -20.97
C ARG A 223 15.24 19.31 -21.07
N GLU A 224 14.81 18.68 -20.02
CA GLU A 224 13.51 18.03 -19.97
C GLU A 224 12.34 19.03 -20.06
N ARG A 225 12.48 20.21 -19.43
CA ARG A 225 11.50 21.30 -19.55
C ARG A 225 11.38 21.78 -21.00
N LEU A 226 12.49 22.10 -21.65
CA LEU A 226 12.51 22.54 -23.04
C LEU A 226 11.97 21.47 -23.98
N PHE A 227 12.39 20.21 -23.80
CA PHE A 227 11.86 19.09 -24.57
C PHE A 227 10.33 18.99 -24.46
N THR A 228 9.81 19.07 -23.24
CA THR A 228 8.38 19.01 -22.97
C THR A 228 7.63 20.19 -23.60
N ILE A 229 8.18 21.40 -23.51
CA ILE A 229 7.58 22.59 -24.14
C ILE A 229 7.52 22.41 -25.67
N PHE A 230 8.60 22.04 -26.30
CA PHE A 230 8.62 21.92 -27.76
C PHE A 230 7.70 20.79 -28.25
N LYS A 231 7.70 19.64 -27.59
CA LYS A 231 6.82 18.50 -27.88
C LYS A 231 5.35 18.82 -27.68
N ASN A 232 5.01 19.74 -26.79
CA ASN A 232 3.62 20.11 -26.52
C ASN A 232 3.14 21.33 -27.33
N ASN A 233 4.04 22.02 -28.04
CA ASN A 233 3.73 23.20 -28.85
C ASN A 233 4.03 23.02 -30.33
N GLY A 234 3.85 21.80 -30.84
CA GLY A 234 3.86 21.55 -32.31
C GLY A 234 5.07 20.86 -32.85
N ILE A 235 6.18 20.74 -32.15
CA ILE A 235 7.39 20.13 -32.71
C ILE A 235 7.33 18.60 -32.53
N PHE A 236 6.66 17.93 -33.46
CA PHE A 236 6.41 16.48 -33.41
C PHE A 236 7.70 15.63 -33.40
N ASN A 237 8.67 15.95 -34.28
CA ASN A 237 9.90 15.18 -34.45
C ASN A 237 11.04 15.63 -33.55
N PHE A 238 10.79 16.51 -32.54
CA PHE A 238 11.84 17.06 -31.69
C PHE A 238 12.57 15.95 -30.90
N GLN A 239 13.89 16.03 -30.89
CA GLN A 239 14.78 15.10 -30.22
C GLN A 239 15.46 15.79 -29.02
N GLN A 240 15.47 15.14 -27.89
CA GLN A 240 16.11 15.67 -26.67
C GLN A 240 17.63 15.85 -26.84
N SER A 241 18.24 15.01 -27.68
CA SER A 241 19.66 15.10 -28.04
C SER A 241 20.05 16.37 -28.83
N SER A 242 19.07 17.08 -29.40
CA SER A 242 19.31 18.38 -30.06
C SER A 242 19.60 19.51 -29.09
N ILE A 243 19.29 19.33 -27.78
CA ILE A 243 19.58 20.35 -26.75
C ILE A 243 20.92 20.06 -26.12
N ASN A 244 21.90 20.92 -26.37
CA ASN A 244 23.23 20.87 -25.82
C ASN A 244 23.48 22.09 -24.91
N PHE A 245 24.30 21.88 -23.88
CA PHE A 245 24.76 22.94 -23.00
C PHE A 245 26.30 22.98 -23.08
N THR A 246 26.83 24.09 -23.57
CA THR A 246 28.27 24.34 -23.61
C THR A 246 28.66 25.27 -22.47
N ALA A 247 29.55 24.81 -21.59
CA ALA A 247 30.06 25.56 -20.46
C ALA A 247 31.55 25.85 -20.66
N SER A 248 31.99 27.10 -20.67
CA SER A 248 33.37 27.48 -20.76
C SER A 248 33.98 27.70 -19.37
N ILE A 249 34.78 26.72 -18.95
CA ILE A 249 35.39 26.72 -17.60
C ILE A 249 36.82 27.28 -17.71
N ASP A 250 37.16 28.27 -16.86
CA ASP A 250 38.51 28.72 -16.73
C ASP A 250 39.41 27.64 -16.12
N SER A 251 40.35 27.13 -16.92
CA SER A 251 41.27 26.07 -16.49
C SER A 251 42.32 26.56 -15.47
N THR A 252 42.51 27.87 -15.33
CA THR A 252 43.40 28.45 -14.32
C THR A 252 42.79 28.43 -12.90
N GLY A 253 41.45 28.26 -12.82
CA GLY A 253 40.71 28.22 -11.56
C GLY A 253 40.64 29.56 -10.82
N VAL A 254 40.98 30.65 -11.48
CA VAL A 254 40.89 32.01 -10.88
C VAL A 254 39.48 32.57 -11.00
N ASP A 255 38.81 32.30 -12.13
CA ASP A 255 37.42 32.73 -12.33
C ASP A 255 36.44 31.59 -12.03
N VAL A 256 35.59 31.78 -11.02
CA VAL A 256 34.54 30.82 -10.63
C VAL A 256 33.22 31.08 -11.34
N LYS A 257 33.20 31.94 -12.34
CA LYS A 257 32.02 32.26 -13.14
C LYS A 257 32.06 31.56 -14.48
N ILE A 258 30.95 30.84 -14.81
CA ILE A 258 30.86 30.05 -16.03
C ILE A 258 29.81 30.66 -16.96
N PRO A 259 30.21 31.17 -18.15
CA PRO A 259 29.21 31.46 -19.18
C PRO A 259 28.69 30.17 -19.79
N ILE A 260 27.36 30.09 -19.90
CA ILE A 260 26.62 28.96 -20.46
C ILE A 260 26.07 29.34 -21.81
N ARG A 261 26.19 28.43 -22.77
CA ARG A 261 25.50 28.51 -24.04
C ARG A 261 24.55 27.34 -24.19
N ILE A 262 23.27 27.66 -24.46
CA ILE A 262 22.27 26.67 -24.82
C ILE A 262 22.24 26.57 -26.33
N GLU A 263 22.62 25.42 -26.87
CA GLU A 263 22.64 25.14 -28.29
C GLU A 263 21.52 24.18 -28.64
N ILE A 264 20.69 24.56 -29.62
CA ILE A 264 19.60 23.70 -30.09
C ILE A 264 19.78 23.54 -31.60
N ASP A 265 20.32 22.36 -31.95
CA ASP A 265 20.69 22.03 -33.30
C ASP A 265 19.50 21.40 -34.07
N ASN A 266 19.52 21.57 -35.38
CA ASN A 266 18.62 20.87 -36.28
C ASN A 266 19.02 19.39 -36.42
N PRO A 267 18.05 18.47 -36.59
CA PRO A 267 18.33 17.10 -36.94
C PRO A 267 19.02 17.04 -38.32
N GLN A 268 19.94 16.09 -38.42
CA GLN A 268 20.65 15.82 -39.66
C GLN A 268 20.13 14.54 -40.31
N GLU A 269 19.76 14.61 -41.58
CA GLU A 269 19.33 13.44 -42.35
C GLU A 269 20.30 13.19 -43.48
N ARG A 270 20.74 11.95 -43.64
CA ARG A 270 21.59 11.56 -44.75
C ARG A 270 20.77 11.15 -45.94
N VAL A 271 20.82 11.99 -47.00
CA VAL A 271 20.19 11.73 -48.31
C VAL A 271 21.29 11.41 -49.29
N GLY A 272 21.51 10.13 -49.58
CA GLY A 272 22.65 9.67 -50.38
C GLY A 272 23.99 9.97 -49.74
N ASP A 273 24.87 10.74 -50.39
CA ASP A 273 26.16 11.16 -49.83
C ASP A 273 26.14 12.55 -49.18
N THR A 274 25.01 13.21 -49.14
CA THR A 274 24.85 14.56 -48.57
C THR A 274 24.13 14.50 -47.21
N ILE A 275 24.64 15.28 -46.24
CA ILE A 275 23.96 15.49 -44.95
C ILE A 275 23.19 16.79 -45.09
N LEU A 276 21.86 16.69 -44.95
CA LEU A 276 20.95 17.82 -44.93
C LEU A 276 20.51 18.11 -43.50
N GLU A 277 20.54 19.38 -43.13
CA GLU A 277 19.91 19.86 -41.90
C GLU A 277 18.47 20.19 -42.15
N ILE A 278 17.57 19.59 -41.38
CA ILE A 278 16.12 19.79 -41.47
C ILE A 278 15.68 20.68 -40.31
N PRO A 279 15.23 21.93 -40.59
CA PRO A 279 14.77 22.81 -39.54
C PRO A 279 13.52 22.22 -38.82
N TYR A 280 13.49 22.36 -37.52
CA TYR A 280 12.25 22.07 -36.78
C TYR A 280 11.16 23.10 -37.13
N ALA A 281 9.95 22.63 -37.36
CA ALA A 281 8.80 23.46 -37.68
C ALA A 281 7.61 23.07 -36.77
N ILE A 282 6.75 24.05 -36.51
CA ILE A 282 5.47 23.81 -35.81
C ILE A 282 4.54 23.05 -36.73
N GLN A 283 4.19 21.83 -36.37
CA GLN A 283 3.30 20.96 -37.13
C GLN A 283 1.91 20.94 -36.50
N THR A 284 0.90 21.02 -37.35
CA THR A 284 -0.53 21.15 -37.00
C THR A 284 -1.26 19.87 -37.38
N VAL A 285 -2.10 19.36 -36.50
CA VAL A 285 -2.95 18.19 -36.79
C VAL A 285 -4.10 18.60 -37.69
N LYS A 286 -4.06 18.23 -38.96
CA LYS A 286 -5.10 18.54 -39.96
C LYS A 286 -6.18 17.48 -40.12
N GLN A 287 -5.83 16.23 -39.89
CA GLN A 287 -6.72 15.08 -40.04
C GLN A 287 -6.58 14.15 -38.84
N ILE A 288 -7.70 13.62 -38.38
CA ILE A 288 -7.73 12.64 -37.28
C ILE A 288 -8.58 11.46 -37.73
N ASP A 289 -7.91 10.32 -37.91
CA ASP A 289 -8.54 9.07 -38.34
C ASP A 289 -8.50 8.05 -37.19
N ILE A 290 -9.62 7.35 -37.01
CA ILE A 290 -9.80 6.37 -35.95
C ILE A 290 -10.07 5.02 -36.58
N PHE A 291 -9.19 4.07 -36.36
CA PHE A 291 -9.30 2.71 -36.90
C PHE A 291 -9.73 1.76 -35.81
N ILE A 292 -10.89 1.14 -35.99
CA ILE A 292 -11.43 0.14 -35.06
C ILE A 292 -11.42 -1.21 -35.75
N ASN A 293 -10.48 -2.08 -35.38
CA ASN A 293 -10.27 -3.36 -36.03
C ASN A 293 -9.96 -4.45 -34.98
N ASP A 294 -10.47 -5.68 -35.21
CA ASP A 294 -10.24 -6.86 -34.36
C ASP A 294 -8.78 -7.39 -34.44
N LYS A 295 -8.03 -7.01 -35.48
CA LYS A 295 -6.62 -7.36 -35.68
C LYS A 295 -5.75 -6.11 -35.83
N SER A 296 -4.47 -6.22 -35.47
CA SER A 296 -3.52 -5.12 -35.67
C SER A 296 -3.47 -4.71 -37.15
N PRO A 297 -3.66 -3.41 -37.51
CA PRO A 297 -3.66 -2.95 -38.87
C PRO A 297 -2.34 -3.13 -39.60
N PHE A 298 -1.24 -3.30 -38.88
CA PHE A 298 0.08 -3.58 -39.45
C PHE A 298 0.21 -5.02 -40.00
N LEU A 299 -0.73 -5.90 -39.72
CA LEU A 299 -0.71 -7.33 -40.09
C LEU A 299 -1.80 -7.73 -41.05
N SER A 300 -2.73 -6.83 -41.41
CA SER A 300 -3.84 -7.17 -42.35
C SER A 300 -3.92 -6.20 -43.53
N THR A 301 -3.83 -6.75 -44.71
CA THR A 301 -4.22 -6.11 -45.99
C THR A 301 -5.75 -6.00 -46.16
N GLU A 302 -6.52 -6.29 -45.11
CA GLU A 302 -7.99 -6.26 -45.19
C GLU A 302 -8.50 -4.83 -45.18
N LEU A 303 -9.25 -4.48 -46.21
CA LEU A 303 -9.90 -3.19 -46.39
C LEU A 303 -10.97 -2.94 -45.34
N PHE A 304 -10.99 -1.72 -44.78
CA PHE A 304 -12.12 -1.23 -43.98
C PHE A 304 -13.35 -1.09 -44.85
N THR A 305 -14.46 -1.70 -44.45
CA THR A 305 -15.66 -1.76 -45.27
C THR A 305 -16.71 -0.72 -44.88
N ASP A 306 -16.52 -0.07 -43.70
CA ASP A 306 -17.43 0.97 -43.20
C ASP A 306 -16.63 2.20 -42.79
N THR A 307 -17.09 3.37 -43.20
CA THR A 307 -16.50 4.68 -42.95
C THR A 307 -17.55 5.65 -42.47
N LEU A 308 -17.32 6.28 -41.32
CA LEU A 308 -18.25 7.26 -40.75
C LEU A 308 -17.50 8.57 -40.41
N ALA A 309 -17.90 9.65 -41.07
CA ALA A 309 -17.49 10.98 -40.66
C ALA A 309 -18.39 11.49 -39.54
N TYR A 310 -17.76 11.87 -38.39
CA TYR A 310 -18.49 12.38 -37.25
C TYR A 310 -17.71 13.56 -36.65
N ASN A 311 -18.29 14.77 -36.70
CA ASN A 311 -17.60 16.01 -36.33
C ASN A 311 -16.31 16.20 -37.17
N SER A 312 -15.16 16.36 -36.47
CA SER A 312 -13.84 16.54 -37.10
C SER A 312 -13.04 15.24 -37.23
N PHE A 313 -13.67 14.08 -37.03
CA PHE A 313 -13.04 12.76 -37.03
C PHE A 313 -13.62 11.87 -38.12
N THR A 314 -12.76 10.98 -38.65
CA THR A 314 -13.18 9.91 -39.55
C THR A 314 -12.95 8.58 -38.88
N LEU A 315 -14.01 7.79 -38.72
CA LEU A 315 -13.98 6.46 -38.10
C LEU A 315 -14.02 5.39 -39.20
N TYR A 316 -13.08 4.47 -39.15
CA TYR A 316 -13.00 3.33 -40.06
C TYR A 316 -13.21 2.04 -39.24
N SER A 317 -14.09 1.16 -39.74
CA SER A 317 -14.33 -0.13 -39.14
C SER A 317 -14.46 -1.26 -40.17
N LYS A 318 -14.18 -2.48 -39.72
CA LYS A 318 -14.47 -3.69 -40.48
C LYS A 318 -15.88 -4.16 -40.13
N GLY A 319 -16.85 -3.87 -41.03
CA GLY A 319 -18.26 -4.07 -40.76
C GLY A 319 -18.88 -3.02 -39.85
N PRO A 320 -20.15 -3.19 -39.44
CA PRO A 320 -20.89 -2.19 -38.70
C PRO A 320 -20.17 -1.75 -37.41
N LEU A 321 -20.09 -0.45 -37.18
CA LEU A 321 -19.45 0.13 -36.01
C LEU A 321 -20.11 -0.36 -34.71
N LYS A 322 -19.38 -1.11 -33.91
CA LYS A 322 -19.85 -1.71 -32.63
C LYS A 322 -19.93 -0.72 -31.48
N PHE A 323 -19.37 0.46 -31.63
CA PHE A 323 -19.29 1.50 -30.60
C PHE A 323 -20.07 2.75 -30.99
N ARG A 324 -20.56 3.50 -29.99
CA ARG A 324 -21.17 4.82 -30.27
C ARG A 324 -20.05 5.81 -30.65
N PRO A 325 -20.13 6.52 -31.77
CA PRO A 325 -19.10 7.46 -32.23
C PRO A 325 -18.75 8.50 -31.16
N LYS A 326 -19.76 9.07 -30.50
CA LYS A 326 -19.62 10.06 -29.44
C LYS A 326 -18.67 9.57 -28.30
N THR A 327 -18.83 8.32 -27.84
CA THR A 327 -18.04 7.78 -26.75
C THR A 327 -16.56 7.60 -27.11
N ILE A 328 -16.27 7.24 -28.38
CA ILE A 328 -14.87 7.12 -28.82
C ILE A 328 -14.25 8.51 -28.93
N ILE A 329 -14.94 9.47 -29.47
CA ILE A 329 -14.41 10.83 -29.74
C ILE A 329 -14.20 11.60 -28.45
N GLU A 330 -15.07 11.47 -27.45
CA GLU A 330 -14.92 12.10 -26.14
C GLU A 330 -13.62 11.70 -25.42
N GLY A 331 -13.04 10.55 -25.77
CA GLY A 331 -11.76 10.08 -25.24
C GLY A 331 -10.53 10.65 -25.92
N ILE A 332 -10.70 11.39 -27.03
CA ILE A 332 -9.58 11.91 -27.81
C ILE A 332 -9.30 13.35 -27.41
N SER A 333 -8.15 13.58 -26.79
CA SER A 333 -7.68 14.93 -26.42
C SER A 333 -7.09 15.68 -27.62
N ILE A 334 -6.64 14.97 -28.66
CA ILE A 334 -6.07 15.53 -29.91
C ILE A 334 -7.13 16.32 -30.64
N LYS A 335 -6.83 17.56 -31.04
CA LYS A 335 -7.77 18.46 -31.69
C LYS A 335 -7.33 18.81 -33.13
N LYS A 336 -8.29 18.81 -34.06
CA LYS A 336 -8.03 19.24 -35.42
C LYS A 336 -7.69 20.75 -35.49
N ASN A 337 -6.77 21.12 -36.35
CA ASN A 337 -6.24 22.47 -36.53
C ASN A 337 -5.55 23.09 -35.31
N GLN A 338 -5.06 22.25 -34.39
CA GLN A 338 -4.20 22.67 -33.29
C GLN A 338 -2.77 22.12 -33.49
N PRO A 339 -1.76 22.79 -32.95
CA PRO A 339 -0.41 22.26 -32.95
C PRO A 339 -0.35 20.85 -32.33
N TYR A 340 0.57 20.04 -32.75
CA TYR A 340 0.86 18.74 -32.11
C TYR A 340 1.15 18.93 -30.61
N SER A 341 0.65 18.01 -29.80
CA SER A 341 0.93 17.96 -28.37
C SER A 341 1.14 16.53 -27.89
N ASP A 342 2.32 16.26 -27.33
CA ASP A 342 2.62 14.95 -26.75
C ASP A 342 1.75 14.67 -25.51
N LEU A 343 1.40 15.72 -24.77
CA LEU A 343 0.45 15.62 -23.66
C LEU A 343 -0.91 15.10 -24.14
N ASP A 344 -1.46 15.65 -25.23
CA ASP A 344 -2.77 15.24 -25.75
C ASP A 344 -2.73 13.82 -26.29
N ARG A 345 -1.62 13.41 -26.91
CA ARG A 345 -1.37 12.02 -27.31
C ARG A 345 -1.40 11.08 -26.11
N ASN A 346 -0.66 11.43 -25.04
CA ASN A 346 -0.56 10.61 -23.84
C ASN A 346 -1.89 10.56 -23.07
N LEU A 347 -2.66 11.64 -23.02
CA LEU A 347 -4.00 11.68 -22.43
C LEU A 347 -4.96 10.76 -23.19
N THR A 348 -4.94 10.82 -24.52
CA THR A 348 -5.73 9.94 -25.39
C THR A 348 -5.38 8.47 -25.17
N TYR A 349 -4.09 8.14 -25.17
CA TYR A 349 -3.60 6.78 -24.91
C TYR A 349 -4.05 6.26 -23.53
N ARG A 350 -3.88 7.08 -22.50
CA ARG A 350 -4.27 6.74 -21.12
C ARG A 350 -5.76 6.49 -20.98
N TYR A 351 -6.59 7.33 -21.64
CA TYR A 351 -8.04 7.15 -21.63
C TYR A 351 -8.44 5.77 -22.18
N PHE A 352 -8.02 5.44 -23.42
CA PHE A 352 -8.38 4.16 -24.02
C PHE A 352 -7.80 2.94 -23.31
N THR A 353 -6.64 3.08 -22.71
CA THR A 353 -6.04 2.02 -21.86
C THR A 353 -6.91 1.76 -20.63
N ASN A 354 -7.39 2.81 -19.96
CA ASN A 354 -8.20 2.71 -18.75
C ASN A 354 -9.62 2.17 -18.98
N LEU A 355 -10.15 2.28 -20.19
CA LEU A 355 -11.45 1.72 -20.56
C LEU A 355 -11.51 0.19 -20.44
N LYS A 356 -10.37 -0.49 -20.55
CA LYS A 356 -10.25 -1.98 -20.56
C LYS A 356 -11.06 -2.65 -21.68
N ASN A 357 -11.56 -1.88 -22.65
CA ASN A 357 -12.30 -2.34 -23.83
C ASN A 357 -11.39 -2.59 -25.03
N PHE A 358 -10.17 -2.04 -25.03
CA PHE A 358 -9.23 -2.13 -26.13
C PHE A 358 -7.92 -2.80 -25.73
N LYS A 359 -7.29 -3.51 -26.68
CA LYS A 359 -5.95 -4.10 -26.56
C LYS A 359 -4.96 -3.10 -27.15
N TYR A 360 -3.97 -2.67 -26.36
CA TYR A 360 -2.83 -1.87 -26.86
C TYR A 360 -3.22 -0.71 -27.79
N PRO A 361 -3.95 0.30 -27.33
CA PRO A 361 -4.24 1.48 -28.17
C PRO A 361 -2.94 2.03 -28.76
N THR A 362 -2.93 2.32 -30.04
CA THR A 362 -1.77 2.90 -30.71
C THR A 362 -2.14 4.24 -31.31
N ILE A 363 -1.31 5.25 -31.12
CA ILE A 363 -1.52 6.59 -31.68
C ILE A 363 -0.24 6.96 -32.45
N SER A 364 -0.38 7.12 -33.75
CA SER A 364 0.70 7.50 -34.65
C SER A 364 0.36 8.78 -35.37
N PHE A 365 1.40 9.52 -35.75
CA PHE A 365 1.31 10.74 -36.53
C PHE A 365 2.18 10.57 -37.76
N LEU A 366 1.66 10.97 -38.90
CA LEU A 366 2.37 10.98 -40.19
C LEU A 366 2.22 12.33 -40.86
N PRO A 367 3.28 12.90 -41.47
CA PRO A 367 3.20 14.08 -42.31
C PRO A 367 2.23 13.82 -43.48
N ILE A 368 1.56 14.86 -43.93
CA ILE A 368 0.73 14.83 -45.16
C ILE A 368 1.62 15.21 -46.34
N GLU A 369 1.66 14.40 -47.40
CA GLU A 369 2.55 14.58 -48.55
C GLU A 369 2.48 15.96 -49.21
N GLU A 370 1.34 16.64 -49.12
CA GLU A 370 1.12 17.96 -49.72
C GLU A 370 1.54 19.14 -48.82
N ASP A 371 1.75 18.92 -47.55
CA ASP A 371 2.09 19.95 -46.55
C ASP A 371 2.92 19.33 -45.39
N GLU A 372 4.23 19.55 -45.41
CA GLU A 372 5.16 19.00 -44.40
C GLU A 372 4.85 19.47 -42.98
N ASN A 373 4.13 20.59 -42.81
CA ASN A 373 3.69 21.11 -41.52
C ASN A 373 2.33 20.57 -41.07
N ALA A 374 1.69 19.74 -41.91
CA ALA A 374 0.43 19.11 -41.59
C ALA A 374 0.62 17.66 -41.16
N LEU A 375 0.00 17.31 -40.05
CA LEU A 375 0.00 15.95 -39.52
C LEU A 375 -1.35 15.29 -39.64
N LYS A 376 -1.33 14.04 -40.04
CA LYS A 376 -2.44 13.09 -39.90
C LYS A 376 -2.25 12.26 -38.66
N ALA A 377 -3.15 12.37 -37.67
CA ALA A 377 -3.21 11.53 -36.49
C ALA A 377 -4.02 10.26 -36.75
N SER A 378 -3.46 9.11 -36.50
CA SER A 378 -4.11 7.80 -36.60
C SER A 378 -4.25 7.15 -35.23
N VAL A 379 -5.48 7.01 -34.74
CA VAL A 379 -5.81 6.35 -33.49
C VAL A 379 -6.29 4.93 -33.76
N ILE A 380 -5.51 3.94 -33.39
CA ILE A 380 -5.77 2.53 -33.68
C ILE A 380 -6.28 1.86 -32.43
N LEU A 381 -7.49 1.34 -32.46
CA LEU A 381 -8.17 0.70 -31.34
C LEU A 381 -8.51 -0.75 -31.70
N THR A 382 -7.90 -1.70 -31.01
CA THR A 382 -8.21 -3.13 -31.18
C THR A 382 -9.15 -3.57 -30.04
N PRO A 383 -10.43 -3.86 -30.32
CA PRO A 383 -11.36 -4.29 -29.29
C PRO A 383 -10.92 -5.60 -28.61
N ARG A 384 -11.15 -5.69 -27.29
CA ARG A 384 -11.04 -6.95 -26.57
C ARG A 384 -12.26 -7.81 -26.83
N GLU A 385 -12.14 -9.09 -26.56
CA GLU A 385 -13.29 -10.00 -26.58
C GLU A 385 -14.43 -9.47 -25.72
N GLN A 386 -15.65 -9.60 -26.22
CA GLN A 386 -16.84 -9.09 -25.54
C GLN A 386 -17.05 -9.76 -24.19
N PHE A 387 -16.79 -11.06 -24.10
CA PHE A 387 -16.92 -11.83 -22.88
C PHE A 387 -15.55 -12.17 -22.29
N SER A 388 -15.45 -12.17 -20.98
CA SER A 388 -14.30 -12.68 -20.24
C SER A 388 -14.76 -13.48 -19.04
N LEU A 389 -14.16 -14.64 -18.83
CA LEU A 389 -14.40 -15.50 -17.70
C LEU A 389 -13.11 -15.58 -16.86
N GLY A 390 -13.25 -15.38 -15.56
CA GLY A 390 -12.17 -15.49 -14.60
C GLY A 390 -12.52 -16.47 -13.48
N PHE A 391 -11.52 -17.14 -12.93
CA PHE A 391 -11.63 -17.97 -11.75
C PHE A 391 -10.54 -17.57 -10.78
N ASP A 392 -10.90 -17.42 -9.51
CA ASP A 392 -10.01 -17.02 -8.44
C ASP A 392 -10.01 -18.07 -7.33
N LEU A 393 -8.83 -18.38 -6.80
CA LEU A 393 -8.64 -19.18 -5.60
C LEU A 393 -7.94 -18.31 -4.56
N ASP A 394 -8.62 -18.05 -3.46
CA ASP A 394 -8.11 -17.24 -2.36
C ASP A 394 -7.76 -18.14 -1.17
N LEU A 395 -6.57 -17.95 -0.63
CA LEU A 395 -6.22 -18.46 0.69
C LEU A 395 -6.09 -17.27 1.64
N SER A 396 -6.87 -17.28 2.70
CA SER A 396 -6.95 -16.15 3.63
C SER A 396 -6.58 -16.55 5.05
N HIS A 397 -5.92 -15.62 5.74
CA HIS A 397 -5.66 -15.68 7.17
C HIS A 397 -5.86 -14.29 7.77
N SER A 398 -6.55 -14.21 8.90
CA SER A 398 -6.74 -12.96 9.62
C SER A 398 -6.77 -13.21 11.13
N ASN A 399 -6.80 -12.14 11.91
CA ASN A 399 -6.91 -12.26 13.37
C ASN A 399 -8.27 -12.80 13.84
N ILE A 400 -9.26 -12.84 12.98
CA ILE A 400 -10.63 -13.33 13.26
C ILE A 400 -10.82 -14.72 12.64
N GLN A 401 -10.16 -14.98 11.51
CA GLN A 401 -10.26 -16.21 10.74
C GLN A 401 -8.88 -16.84 10.65
N ASP A 402 -8.64 -17.92 11.36
CA ASP A 402 -7.34 -18.60 11.38
C ASP A 402 -6.94 -19.17 10.02
N PHE A 403 -7.92 -19.64 9.25
CA PHE A 403 -7.72 -20.16 7.90
C PHE A 403 -8.98 -20.01 7.07
N GLY A 404 -8.85 -19.66 5.81
CA GLY A 404 -9.96 -19.59 4.87
C GLY A 404 -9.54 -19.95 3.45
N VAL A 405 -10.43 -20.64 2.76
CA VAL A 405 -10.33 -20.94 1.34
C VAL A 405 -11.51 -20.32 0.63
N GLY A 406 -11.22 -19.43 -0.33
CA GLY A 406 -12.22 -18.80 -1.17
C GLY A 406 -12.15 -19.33 -2.61
N LEU A 407 -13.31 -19.54 -3.21
CA LEU A 407 -13.47 -19.80 -4.63
C LEU A 407 -14.26 -18.67 -5.24
N GLY A 408 -13.72 -18.05 -6.29
CA GLY A 408 -14.37 -16.99 -7.03
C GLY A 408 -14.58 -17.35 -8.49
N GLY A 409 -15.63 -16.80 -9.09
CA GLY A 409 -15.90 -16.85 -10.51
C GLY A 409 -16.42 -15.50 -10.99
N GLY A 410 -15.85 -14.97 -12.08
CA GLY A 410 -16.24 -13.68 -12.65
C GLY A 410 -16.57 -13.79 -14.13
N LEU A 411 -17.71 -13.22 -14.54
CA LEU A 411 -18.11 -13.01 -15.93
C LEU A 411 -18.09 -11.52 -16.23
N GLY A 412 -17.24 -11.10 -17.16
CA GLY A 412 -17.20 -9.73 -17.65
C GLY A 412 -17.78 -9.62 -19.05
N ILE A 413 -18.67 -8.66 -19.25
CA ILE A 413 -19.29 -8.33 -20.56
C ILE A 413 -18.92 -6.90 -20.90
N ARG A 414 -18.16 -6.71 -21.97
CA ARG A 414 -17.71 -5.39 -22.44
C ARG A 414 -18.65 -4.81 -23.47
N ASN A 415 -18.73 -3.47 -23.45
CA ASN A 415 -19.48 -2.69 -24.44
C ASN A 415 -20.98 -3.04 -24.51
N VAL A 416 -21.59 -3.23 -23.34
CA VAL A 416 -22.99 -3.73 -23.19
C VAL A 416 -23.99 -2.85 -23.92
N PHE A 417 -23.84 -1.53 -23.84
CA PHE A 417 -24.73 -0.54 -24.45
C PHE A 417 -24.06 0.25 -25.59
N ARG A 418 -22.99 -0.29 -26.19
CA ARG A 418 -22.19 0.32 -27.23
C ARG A 418 -21.43 1.60 -26.85
N GLY A 419 -21.32 1.91 -25.54
CA GLY A 419 -20.66 3.09 -24.99
C GLY A 419 -19.43 2.74 -24.16
N THR A 420 -18.75 1.63 -24.46
CA THR A 420 -17.56 1.12 -23.75
C THR A 420 -17.79 0.77 -22.28
N GLU A 421 -19.03 0.49 -21.92
CA GLU A 421 -19.40 0.05 -20.58
C GLU A 421 -18.85 -1.36 -20.31
N LEU A 422 -18.64 -1.65 -19.01
CA LEU A 422 -18.25 -2.97 -18.53
C LEU A 422 -19.25 -3.44 -17.48
N LEU A 423 -19.90 -4.59 -17.76
CA LEU A 423 -20.76 -5.30 -16.81
C LEU A 423 -19.98 -6.50 -16.28
N GLU A 424 -19.85 -6.59 -14.96
CA GLU A 424 -19.16 -7.68 -14.27
C GLU A 424 -20.12 -8.38 -13.31
N LEU A 425 -20.25 -9.69 -13.44
CA LEU A 425 -20.93 -10.55 -12.47
C LEU A 425 -19.85 -11.36 -11.74
N ASN A 426 -19.75 -11.20 -10.45
CA ASN A 426 -18.80 -11.94 -9.62
C ASN A 426 -19.57 -12.81 -8.62
N LEU A 427 -19.16 -14.06 -8.51
CA LEU A 427 -19.63 -15.01 -7.53
C LEU A 427 -18.45 -15.38 -6.64
N LYS A 428 -18.66 -15.40 -5.33
CA LYS A 428 -17.62 -15.77 -4.36
C LYS A 428 -18.20 -16.68 -3.30
N SER A 429 -17.47 -17.74 -2.98
CA SER A 429 -17.76 -18.63 -1.86
C SER A 429 -16.51 -18.77 -0.99
N THR A 430 -16.66 -18.63 0.33
CA THR A 430 -15.53 -18.77 1.26
C THR A 430 -15.89 -19.75 2.36
N LEU A 431 -14.98 -20.68 2.62
CA LEU A 431 -15.00 -21.59 3.76
C LEU A 431 -13.88 -21.18 4.72
N GLY A 432 -14.20 -20.98 5.99
CA GLY A 432 -13.24 -20.52 6.99
C GLY A 432 -13.26 -21.31 8.28
N ALA A 433 -12.15 -21.25 9.00
CA ALA A 433 -11.99 -21.79 10.35
C ALA A 433 -11.57 -20.67 11.28
N SER A 434 -12.23 -20.54 12.44
CA SER A 434 -11.89 -19.60 13.50
C SER A 434 -11.87 -20.31 14.85
N ARG A 435 -10.81 -20.12 15.62
CA ARG A 435 -10.67 -20.70 16.97
C ARG A 435 -11.26 -19.83 18.08
N ASP A 436 -11.39 -18.54 17.83
CA ASP A 436 -11.91 -17.58 18.83
C ASP A 436 -13.44 -17.67 18.97
N ILE A 437 -14.10 -18.41 18.07
CA ILE A 437 -15.54 -18.69 18.14
C ILE A 437 -15.69 -20.04 18.80
N ALA A 438 -15.95 -20.03 20.10
CA ALA A 438 -16.07 -21.24 20.89
C ALA A 438 -17.29 -22.05 20.50
N GLN A 439 -17.09 -23.27 20.04
CA GLN A 439 -18.13 -24.29 19.99
C GLN A 439 -17.70 -25.59 20.67
N PRO A 440 -18.65 -26.27 21.28
CA PRO A 440 -18.53 -27.67 21.66
C PRO A 440 -18.94 -28.54 20.46
N GLY A 441 -18.08 -28.67 19.47
CA GLY A 441 -18.28 -29.54 18.30
C GLY A 441 -17.15 -29.42 17.30
N ASP A 442 -16.54 -30.52 16.92
CA ASP A 442 -15.31 -30.68 16.19
C ASP A 442 -15.35 -30.30 14.68
N GLN A 443 -16.13 -29.31 14.26
CA GLN A 443 -16.12 -28.88 12.87
C GLN A 443 -14.95 -27.92 12.63
N PHE A 444 -13.99 -28.34 11.79
CA PHE A 444 -12.83 -27.52 11.42
C PHE A 444 -13.24 -26.25 10.67
N PHE A 445 -14.18 -26.36 9.70
CA PHE A 445 -14.75 -25.21 9.00
C PHE A 445 -16.03 -24.78 9.69
N ASN A 446 -16.03 -23.57 10.22
CA ASN A 446 -17.11 -23.00 11.02
C ASN A 446 -17.58 -21.64 10.51
N LEU A 447 -17.08 -21.22 9.37
CA LEU A 447 -17.47 -20.03 8.65
C LEU A 447 -17.80 -20.41 7.21
N PHE A 448 -18.96 -19.99 6.73
CA PHE A 448 -19.35 -20.09 5.32
C PHE A 448 -19.86 -18.74 4.84
N GLU A 449 -19.36 -18.29 3.71
CA GLU A 449 -19.86 -17.09 3.04
C GLU A 449 -20.12 -17.40 1.57
N LEU A 450 -21.26 -16.97 1.06
CA LEU A 450 -21.64 -17.02 -0.34
C LEU A 450 -22.08 -15.63 -0.77
N GLY A 451 -21.46 -15.07 -1.79
CA GLY A 451 -21.75 -13.72 -2.30
C GLY A 451 -21.89 -13.68 -3.81
N ALA A 452 -22.70 -12.76 -4.27
CA ALA A 452 -22.86 -12.40 -5.68
C ALA A 452 -22.88 -10.88 -5.83
N ASP A 453 -22.08 -10.34 -6.75
CA ASP A 453 -22.02 -8.92 -7.06
C ASP A 453 -22.21 -8.72 -8.56
N LEU A 454 -23.14 -7.82 -8.91
CA LEU A 454 -23.32 -7.29 -10.28
C LEU A 454 -22.83 -5.85 -10.31
N LYS A 455 -21.83 -5.56 -11.15
CA LYS A 455 -21.23 -4.25 -11.26
C LYS A 455 -21.28 -3.73 -12.70
N LEU A 456 -21.90 -2.59 -12.88
CA LEU A 456 -21.90 -1.84 -14.14
C LEU A 456 -20.96 -0.64 -14.00
N SER A 457 -19.99 -0.55 -14.90
CA SER A 457 -19.03 0.54 -14.98
C SER A 457 -19.23 1.34 -16.27
N LEU A 458 -19.46 2.65 -16.14
CA LEU A 458 -19.63 3.60 -17.22
C LEU A 458 -18.42 4.56 -17.24
N PRO A 459 -17.70 4.75 -18.36
CA PRO A 459 -16.51 5.61 -18.42
C PRO A 459 -16.84 7.11 -18.54
N ARG A 460 -17.82 7.56 -17.82
CA ARG A 460 -18.29 8.95 -17.77
C ARG A 460 -19.05 9.18 -16.47
N ILE A 461 -19.27 10.45 -16.13
CA ILE A 461 -20.23 10.76 -15.07
C ILE A 461 -21.64 10.64 -15.68
N ALA A 462 -22.40 9.70 -15.19
CA ALA A 462 -23.80 9.49 -15.59
C ALA A 462 -24.69 9.86 -14.42
N PHE A 463 -25.02 11.12 -14.26
CA PHE A 463 -25.95 11.58 -13.24
C PHE A 463 -27.29 11.95 -13.91
N PRO A 464 -28.42 11.43 -13.39
CA PRO A 464 -29.72 11.84 -13.89
C PRO A 464 -29.89 13.36 -13.79
N PHE A 465 -30.32 14.01 -14.85
CA PHE A 465 -30.62 15.45 -14.93
C PHE A 465 -29.41 16.41 -14.93
N LEU A 466 -28.16 15.92 -14.95
CA LEU A 466 -26.98 16.74 -15.12
C LEU A 466 -26.24 16.37 -16.40
N ASP A 467 -25.73 17.40 -17.10
CA ASP A 467 -24.87 17.15 -18.26
C ASP A 467 -23.58 16.45 -17.84
N SER A 468 -23.18 15.43 -18.59
CA SER A 468 -22.00 14.59 -18.29
C SER A 468 -20.66 15.35 -18.36
N ASN A 469 -20.63 16.59 -18.79
CA ASN A 469 -19.40 17.35 -19.10
C ASN A 469 -18.84 18.18 -17.93
N TRP A 470 -19.45 18.17 -16.76
CA TRP A 470 -18.94 18.94 -15.62
C TRP A 470 -17.61 18.44 -15.06
N ILE A 471 -17.23 17.18 -15.37
CA ILE A 471 -15.89 16.65 -15.10
C ILE A 471 -15.26 16.26 -16.44
N SER A 472 -14.11 16.86 -16.75
CA SER A 472 -13.37 16.59 -17.97
C SER A 472 -13.00 15.12 -18.12
N THR A 473 -13.06 14.58 -19.32
CA THR A 473 -12.64 13.21 -19.68
C THR A 473 -11.16 12.95 -19.37
N ILE A 474 -10.33 14.00 -19.36
CA ILE A 474 -8.92 13.95 -18.96
C ILE A 474 -8.74 13.42 -17.53
N MET A 475 -9.72 13.66 -16.65
CA MET A 475 -9.74 13.20 -15.26
C MET A 475 -10.18 11.73 -15.11
N ASN A 476 -10.36 10.99 -16.21
CA ASN A 476 -10.86 9.61 -16.23
C ASN A 476 -12.12 9.41 -15.37
N PRO A 477 -13.19 10.17 -15.64
CA PRO A 477 -14.43 10.06 -14.89
C PRO A 477 -15.08 8.68 -15.08
N LYS A 478 -15.59 8.12 -14.00
CA LYS A 478 -16.23 6.81 -13.99
C LYS A 478 -17.46 6.82 -13.11
N THR A 479 -18.53 6.23 -13.59
CA THR A 479 -19.71 5.91 -12.78
C THR A 479 -19.74 4.40 -12.54
N GLU A 480 -19.98 3.97 -11.32
CA GLU A 480 -20.17 2.58 -10.98
C GLU A 480 -21.50 2.38 -10.27
N ILE A 481 -22.27 1.39 -10.76
CA ILE A 481 -23.49 0.90 -10.12
C ILE A 481 -23.20 -0.53 -9.69
N ILE A 482 -23.33 -0.80 -8.39
CA ILE A 482 -23.02 -2.10 -7.81
C ILE A 482 -24.25 -2.60 -7.09
N LEU A 483 -24.67 -3.82 -7.40
CA LEU A 483 -25.70 -4.56 -6.66
C LEU A 483 -25.05 -5.82 -6.11
N GLY A 484 -25.08 -6.00 -4.80
CA GLY A 484 -24.48 -7.15 -4.15
C GLY A 484 -25.42 -7.81 -3.15
N SER A 485 -25.29 -9.12 -3.00
CA SER A 485 -25.92 -9.88 -1.94
C SER A 485 -24.96 -10.93 -1.43
N SER A 486 -24.89 -11.09 -0.11
CA SER A 486 -24.17 -12.20 0.48
C SER A 486 -24.90 -12.83 1.65
N LEU A 487 -24.67 -14.13 1.80
CA LEU A 487 -25.08 -14.93 2.95
C LEU A 487 -23.80 -15.28 3.70
N GLN A 488 -23.76 -14.97 4.98
CA GLN A 488 -22.69 -15.35 5.88
C GLN A 488 -23.27 -16.23 6.97
N GLU A 489 -22.89 -17.49 6.97
CA GLU A 489 -23.16 -18.40 8.07
C GLU A 489 -21.93 -18.43 8.96
N ASN A 490 -22.11 -17.95 10.17
CA ASN A 490 -21.09 -17.93 11.19
C ASN A 490 -21.61 -18.73 12.38
N ILE A 491 -20.72 -19.26 13.20
CA ILE A 491 -21.13 -19.93 14.42
C ILE A 491 -21.87 -18.91 15.30
N GLY A 492 -23.17 -18.78 15.09
CA GLY A 492 -24.02 -18.06 16.01
C GLY A 492 -24.93 -17.00 15.45
N LEU A 493 -24.49 -16.14 14.56
CA LEU A 493 -25.33 -15.13 13.93
C LEU A 493 -25.20 -15.23 12.43
N ASP A 494 -26.15 -15.90 11.80
CA ASP A 494 -26.24 -15.90 10.34
C ASP A 494 -26.69 -14.53 9.86
N LYS A 495 -26.00 -14.01 8.87
CA LYS A 495 -26.26 -12.67 8.33
C LYS A 495 -26.54 -12.74 6.84
N GLN A 496 -27.51 -11.97 6.42
CA GLN A 496 -27.76 -11.69 5.02
C GLN A 496 -27.51 -10.22 4.73
N PHE A 497 -26.68 -9.96 3.73
CA PHE A 497 -26.35 -8.61 3.31
C PHE A 497 -26.94 -8.33 1.93
N PHE A 498 -27.53 -7.16 1.78
CA PHE A 498 -27.83 -6.57 0.48
C PHE A 498 -27.15 -5.22 0.39
N LYS A 499 -26.50 -4.97 -0.73
CA LYS A 499 -25.79 -3.73 -0.97
C LYS A 499 -26.15 -3.15 -2.33
N THR A 500 -26.43 -1.85 -2.37
CA THR A 500 -26.55 -1.09 -3.61
C THR A 500 -25.67 0.15 -3.51
N THR A 501 -24.77 0.33 -4.47
CA THR A 501 -23.90 1.49 -4.51
C THR A 501 -24.04 2.19 -5.85
N TYR A 502 -24.17 3.50 -5.82
CA TYR A 502 -24.09 4.39 -6.97
C TYR A 502 -23.03 5.45 -6.70
N GLN A 503 -21.92 5.38 -7.45
CA GLN A 503 -20.74 6.19 -7.14
C GLN A 503 -20.09 6.77 -8.40
N PHE A 504 -19.40 7.89 -8.18
CA PHE A 504 -18.52 8.54 -9.14
C PHE A 504 -17.08 8.46 -8.66
N ASP A 505 -16.17 8.28 -9.60
CA ASP A 505 -14.73 8.23 -9.35
C ASP A 505 -14.03 9.04 -10.44
N TRP A 506 -13.09 9.91 -10.07
CA TRP A 506 -12.28 10.66 -11.01
C TRP A 506 -10.93 11.05 -10.42
N GLN A 507 -9.98 11.35 -11.31
CA GLN A 507 -8.60 11.68 -10.96
C GLN A 507 -8.25 13.07 -11.52
N PRO A 508 -8.37 14.16 -10.73
CA PRO A 508 -7.99 15.51 -11.17
C PRO A 508 -6.55 15.63 -11.67
N ASN A 509 -5.64 14.84 -11.09
CA ASN A 509 -4.26 14.68 -11.52
C ASN A 509 -3.71 13.31 -11.09
N THR A 510 -2.47 13.01 -11.44
CA THR A 510 -1.83 11.71 -11.15
C THR A 510 -1.73 11.39 -9.65
N LYS A 511 -1.72 12.43 -8.80
CA LYS A 511 -1.52 12.31 -7.34
C LYS A 511 -2.83 12.33 -6.55
N LYS A 512 -3.95 12.74 -7.17
CA LYS A 512 -5.22 12.94 -6.46
C LYS A 512 -6.35 12.14 -7.08
N ARG A 513 -7.06 11.36 -6.27
CA ARG A 513 -8.27 10.62 -6.64
C ARG A 513 -9.43 11.04 -5.75
N ILE A 514 -10.58 11.26 -6.33
CA ILE A 514 -11.82 11.63 -5.63
C ILE A 514 -12.88 10.59 -5.97
N GLN A 515 -13.56 10.12 -4.93
CA GLN A 515 -14.69 9.21 -5.05
C GLN A 515 -15.89 9.80 -4.30
N LEU A 516 -16.98 9.98 -4.99
CA LEU A 516 -18.25 10.41 -4.41
C LEU A 516 -19.26 9.26 -4.52
N LYS A 517 -19.63 8.65 -3.41
CA LYS A 517 -20.77 7.75 -3.35
C LYS A 517 -22.01 8.57 -3.06
N VAL A 518 -22.93 8.61 -4.01
CA VAL A 518 -24.20 9.31 -3.85
C VAL A 518 -25.19 8.44 -3.07
N ILE A 519 -25.19 7.14 -3.41
CA ILE A 519 -26.01 6.12 -2.74
C ILE A 519 -25.08 4.99 -2.31
N ASP A 520 -25.09 4.69 -1.03
CA ASP A 520 -24.46 3.50 -0.43
C ASP A 520 -25.50 2.88 0.53
N LEU A 521 -26.40 2.07 -0.06
CA LEU A 521 -27.44 1.37 0.66
C LEU A 521 -26.90 0.01 1.11
N GLU A 522 -27.00 -0.25 2.40
CA GLU A 522 -26.66 -1.54 3.01
C GLU A 522 -27.81 -1.99 3.91
N PHE A 523 -28.31 -3.17 3.66
CA PHE A 523 -29.30 -3.83 4.50
C PHE A 523 -28.67 -5.09 5.08
N VAL A 524 -28.69 -5.19 6.42
CA VAL A 524 -28.18 -6.34 7.17
C VAL A 524 -29.33 -6.98 7.90
N ASN A 525 -29.61 -8.22 7.59
CA ASN A 525 -30.60 -9.04 8.24
C ASN A 525 -29.95 -10.16 9.04
N ASN A 526 -30.09 -10.12 10.37
CA ASN A 526 -29.59 -11.13 11.28
C ASN A 526 -30.65 -12.24 11.46
N ARG A 527 -30.30 -13.50 11.26
CA ARG A 527 -31.27 -14.59 11.16
C ARG A 527 -31.36 -15.47 12.42
N LYS A 528 -30.24 -15.92 12.99
CA LYS A 528 -30.27 -16.88 14.15
C LYS A 528 -29.94 -16.17 15.45
N LEU A 529 -30.86 -15.35 15.94
CA LEU A 529 -30.69 -14.56 17.16
C LEU A 529 -30.63 -15.41 18.45
N SER A 530 -31.30 -16.56 18.45
CA SER A 530 -31.34 -17.51 19.58
C SER A 530 -29.94 -18.01 19.98
N ASN A 531 -28.96 -17.93 19.09
CA ASN A 531 -27.62 -18.46 19.30
C ASN A 531 -26.64 -17.42 19.89
N TYR A 532 -27.12 -16.21 20.22
CA TYR A 532 -26.26 -15.09 20.66
C TYR A 532 -25.32 -15.47 21.79
N PHE A 533 -25.82 -16.06 22.88
CA PHE A 533 -25.03 -16.42 24.05
C PHE A 533 -24.09 -17.60 23.87
N ASN A 534 -24.31 -18.42 22.85
CA ASN A 534 -23.33 -19.45 22.45
C ASN A 534 -22.07 -18.83 21.81
N VAL A 535 -22.24 -17.70 21.12
CA VAL A 535 -21.13 -16.94 20.47
C VAL A 535 -20.44 -16.01 21.44
N TYR A 536 -21.24 -15.23 22.18
CA TYR A 536 -20.73 -14.18 23.08
C TYR A 536 -20.65 -14.72 24.50
N LYS A 537 -19.71 -15.64 24.72
CA LYS A 537 -19.55 -16.36 26.01
C LYS A 537 -19.23 -15.44 27.17
N ASN A 538 -18.42 -14.40 26.99
CA ASN A 538 -18.11 -13.47 28.06
C ASN A 538 -19.37 -12.74 28.55
N SER A 539 -20.27 -12.41 27.66
CA SER A 539 -21.56 -11.84 28.00
C SER A 539 -22.43 -12.85 28.75
N TYR A 540 -22.45 -14.10 28.27
CA TYR A 540 -23.14 -15.19 28.93
C TYR A 540 -22.57 -15.47 30.33
N ASP A 541 -21.24 -15.60 30.46
CA ASP A 541 -20.58 -15.93 31.74
C ASP A 541 -20.78 -14.85 32.80
N ARG A 542 -20.84 -13.56 32.38
CA ARG A 542 -21.22 -12.47 33.30
C ARG A 542 -22.67 -12.57 33.77
N LEU A 543 -23.55 -12.78 32.79
CA LEU A 543 -24.99 -12.93 33.07
C LEU A 543 -25.26 -14.14 33.97
N ASN A 544 -24.65 -15.28 33.64
CA ASN A 544 -24.78 -16.54 34.38
C ASN A 544 -24.30 -16.42 35.83
N ARG A 545 -23.17 -15.74 36.07
CA ARG A 545 -22.66 -15.45 37.43
C ARG A 545 -23.64 -14.64 38.26
N ILE A 546 -24.25 -13.62 37.66
CA ILE A 546 -25.26 -12.80 38.32
C ILE A 546 -26.52 -13.66 38.61
N ALA A 547 -26.96 -14.46 37.62
CA ALA A 547 -28.09 -15.35 37.79
C ALA A 547 -27.89 -16.39 38.90
N GLN A 548 -26.70 -16.99 39.01
CA GLN A 548 -26.38 -17.93 40.10
C GLN A 548 -26.52 -17.31 41.49
N THR A 549 -26.39 -15.98 41.61
CA THR A 549 -26.51 -15.25 42.87
C THR A 549 -27.95 -14.81 43.13
N TYR A 550 -28.70 -14.38 42.12
CA TYR A 550 -29.98 -13.67 42.27
C TYR A 550 -31.20 -14.37 41.65
N ASN A 551 -30.98 -15.48 40.89
CA ASN A 551 -32.09 -16.20 40.27
C ASN A 551 -32.73 -17.19 41.26
N ASN A 552 -34.04 -17.08 41.42
CA ASN A 552 -34.86 -18.00 42.22
C ASN A 552 -35.75 -18.93 41.35
N ASN A 553 -35.73 -18.77 40.03
CA ASN A 553 -36.56 -19.56 39.11
C ASN A 553 -35.78 -20.74 38.54
N LYS A 554 -36.21 -21.96 38.91
CA LYS A 554 -35.55 -23.21 38.44
C LYS A 554 -35.83 -23.54 36.98
N GLU A 555 -36.80 -22.93 36.33
CA GLU A 555 -37.13 -23.18 34.93
C GLU A 555 -36.11 -22.50 33.97
N TRP A 556 -35.39 -21.50 34.47
CA TRP A 556 -34.42 -20.74 33.66
C TRP A 556 -33.03 -21.37 33.66
N VAL A 557 -32.79 -22.40 34.49
CA VAL A 557 -31.48 -22.99 34.69
C VAL A 557 -31.47 -24.48 34.35
N ASP A 558 -30.29 -24.97 33.98
CA ASP A 558 -30.04 -26.40 33.77
C ASP A 558 -29.79 -27.12 35.12
N GLY A 559 -29.49 -28.43 35.03
CA GLY A 559 -29.18 -29.25 36.21
C GLY A 559 -27.89 -28.85 36.95
N GLN A 560 -27.07 -27.94 36.37
CA GLN A 560 -25.85 -27.41 36.95
C GLN A 560 -26.00 -25.97 37.44
N ASN A 561 -27.24 -25.46 37.51
CA ASN A 561 -27.60 -24.10 37.89
C ASN A 561 -27.04 -23.01 36.92
N ASN A 562 -26.84 -23.33 35.63
CA ASN A 562 -26.53 -22.37 34.60
C ASN A 562 -27.76 -21.98 33.81
N LEU A 563 -27.85 -20.72 33.40
CA LEU A 563 -28.94 -20.25 32.54
C LEU A 563 -29.00 -21.07 31.24
N THR A 564 -30.18 -21.54 30.90
CA THR A 564 -30.40 -22.22 29.61
C THR A 564 -30.32 -21.22 28.48
N ILE A 565 -29.72 -21.64 27.33
CA ILE A 565 -29.60 -20.83 26.12
C ILE A 565 -30.58 -21.39 25.09
N PRO A 566 -31.48 -20.59 24.50
CA PRO A 566 -31.56 -19.10 24.64
C PRO A 566 -32.49 -18.66 25.78
N ASP A 567 -33.48 -19.48 26.17
CA ASP A 567 -34.70 -19.04 26.88
C ASP A 567 -34.42 -18.56 28.30
N GLY A 568 -33.67 -19.30 29.10
CA GLY A 568 -33.35 -18.91 30.47
C GLY A 568 -32.54 -17.61 30.56
N ALA A 569 -31.63 -17.40 29.64
CA ALA A 569 -30.82 -16.18 29.60
C ALA A 569 -31.69 -14.95 29.24
N PHE A 570 -32.59 -15.08 28.26
CA PHE A 570 -33.47 -13.99 27.86
C PHE A 570 -34.50 -13.65 28.96
N GLN A 571 -35.10 -14.67 29.54
CA GLN A 571 -36.09 -14.49 30.64
C GLN A 571 -35.45 -13.87 31.88
N PHE A 572 -34.24 -14.25 32.24
CA PHE A 572 -33.50 -13.65 33.35
C PHE A 572 -33.22 -12.16 33.10
N ILE A 573 -32.75 -11.79 31.90
CA ILE A 573 -32.53 -10.38 31.52
C ILE A 573 -33.83 -9.59 31.64
N GLU A 574 -34.93 -10.10 31.09
CA GLU A 574 -36.23 -9.44 31.13
C GLU A 574 -36.72 -9.26 32.56
N ALA A 575 -36.55 -10.28 33.41
CA ALA A 575 -36.94 -10.21 34.81
C ALA A 575 -36.13 -9.18 35.61
N VAL A 576 -34.83 -9.07 35.36
CA VAL A 576 -33.97 -8.06 35.99
C VAL A 576 -34.38 -6.67 35.53
N LEU A 577 -34.47 -6.41 34.24
CA LEU A 577 -34.77 -5.10 33.70
C LEU A 577 -36.21 -4.61 33.99
N SER A 578 -37.15 -5.54 34.18
CA SER A 578 -38.48 -5.21 34.64
C SER A 578 -38.62 -5.14 36.17
N GLU A 579 -37.51 -5.12 36.92
CA GLU A 579 -37.43 -5.08 38.40
C GLU A 579 -38.24 -6.18 39.10
N LYS A 580 -38.45 -7.33 38.46
CA LYS A 580 -39.07 -8.52 39.02
C LYS A 580 -38.14 -9.36 39.88
N THR A 581 -36.87 -9.00 39.97
CA THR A 581 -35.83 -9.61 40.81
C THR A 581 -35.49 -8.68 41.99
N ILE A 582 -34.57 -9.12 42.85
CA ILE A 582 -34.12 -8.32 44.01
C ILE A 582 -33.23 -7.15 43.55
N LEU A 583 -32.67 -7.24 42.35
CA LEU A 583 -31.78 -6.23 41.80
C LEU A 583 -32.54 -4.94 41.45
N LYS A 584 -31.95 -3.79 41.84
CA LYS A 584 -32.48 -2.46 41.56
C LYS A 584 -31.61 -1.74 40.55
N SER A 585 -32.16 -0.74 39.85
CA SER A 585 -31.46 0.06 38.84
C SER A 585 -30.20 0.76 39.37
N SER A 586 -30.07 0.95 40.69
CA SER A 586 -28.86 1.49 41.34
C SER A 586 -27.72 0.47 41.46
N ASP A 587 -27.99 -0.82 41.36
CA ASP A 587 -27.01 -1.89 41.63
C ASP A 587 -26.06 -2.12 40.46
N ASN A 588 -24.82 -2.41 40.74
CA ASN A 588 -23.81 -2.66 39.69
C ASN A 588 -24.14 -3.90 38.85
N ASP A 589 -24.75 -4.93 39.49
CA ASP A 589 -25.14 -6.14 38.77
C ASP A 589 -26.32 -5.87 37.83
N PHE A 590 -27.29 -5.02 38.23
CA PHE A 590 -28.36 -4.55 37.34
C PHE A 590 -27.77 -3.84 36.11
N LYS A 591 -26.85 -2.90 36.35
CA LYS A 591 -26.16 -2.17 35.25
C LYS A 591 -25.42 -3.13 34.32
N THR A 592 -24.79 -4.17 34.88
CA THR A 592 -24.11 -5.20 34.08
C THR A 592 -25.07 -5.98 33.19
N VAL A 593 -26.27 -6.37 33.73
CA VAL A 593 -27.31 -7.04 32.94
C VAL A 593 -27.82 -6.11 31.84
N ASN A 594 -28.04 -4.82 32.15
CA ASN A 594 -28.46 -3.83 31.17
C ASN A 594 -27.42 -3.68 30.05
N THR A 595 -26.13 -3.59 30.39
CA THR A 595 -25.05 -3.53 29.39
C THR A 595 -25.01 -4.77 28.49
N VAL A 596 -25.23 -5.95 29.05
CA VAL A 596 -25.32 -7.19 28.25
C VAL A 596 -26.51 -7.15 27.29
N LYS A 597 -27.68 -6.65 27.75
CA LYS A 597 -28.88 -6.49 26.90
C LYS A 597 -28.66 -5.46 25.78
N GLU A 598 -28.19 -4.28 26.10
CA GLU A 598 -27.87 -3.25 25.11
C GLU A 598 -26.91 -3.75 24.03
N ARG A 599 -25.86 -4.49 24.47
CA ARG A 599 -24.93 -5.11 23.55
C ARG A 599 -25.57 -6.16 22.66
N GLN A 600 -26.43 -7.02 23.27
CA GLN A 600 -27.18 -8.02 22.50
C GLN A 600 -28.02 -7.33 21.44
N ASP A 601 -28.83 -6.34 21.82
CA ASP A 601 -29.71 -5.63 20.90
C ASP A 601 -28.93 -4.99 19.75
N ARG A 602 -27.84 -4.35 20.06
CA ARG A 602 -26.99 -3.71 19.05
C ARG A 602 -26.35 -4.71 18.05
N LEU A 603 -25.88 -5.86 18.53
CA LEU A 603 -25.23 -6.86 17.68
C LEU A 603 -26.22 -7.72 16.87
N THR A 604 -27.45 -7.85 17.37
CA THR A 604 -28.52 -8.64 16.74
C THR A 604 -29.50 -7.80 15.92
N ALA A 605 -29.46 -6.48 16.06
CA ALA A 605 -30.34 -5.58 15.31
C ALA A 605 -30.13 -5.72 13.81
N ASN A 606 -31.24 -5.76 13.09
CA ASN A 606 -31.22 -5.55 11.65
C ASN A 606 -30.89 -4.09 11.37
N ASN A 607 -30.04 -3.86 10.40
CA ASN A 607 -29.60 -2.50 10.09
C ASN A 607 -29.95 -2.13 8.65
N LEU A 608 -30.51 -0.97 8.48
CA LEU A 608 -30.70 -0.32 7.19
C LEU A 608 -29.87 0.96 7.19
N ILE A 609 -28.85 1.01 6.35
CA ILE A 609 -27.94 2.14 6.22
C ILE A 609 -28.04 2.70 4.81
N LEU A 610 -28.54 3.91 4.66
CA LEU A 610 -28.42 4.67 3.42
C LEU A 610 -27.51 5.86 3.66
N ALA A 611 -26.33 5.81 3.09
CA ALA A 611 -25.30 6.80 3.27
C ALA A 611 -24.85 7.42 1.94
N SER A 612 -24.40 8.67 2.02
CA SER A 612 -23.55 9.30 1.00
C SER A 612 -22.16 9.50 1.56
N SER A 613 -21.12 9.38 0.73
CA SER A 613 -19.76 9.59 1.19
C SER A 613 -18.86 10.25 0.16
N LEU A 614 -17.95 11.09 0.64
CA LEU A 614 -16.89 11.72 -0.13
C LEU A 614 -15.55 11.17 0.37
N ASN A 615 -14.79 10.54 -0.52
CA ASN A 615 -13.43 10.07 -0.25
C ASN A 615 -12.45 10.83 -1.12
N ILE A 616 -11.39 11.38 -0.51
CA ILE A 616 -10.30 12.04 -1.20
C ILE A 616 -9.02 11.31 -0.83
N ASN A 617 -8.29 10.83 -1.84
CA ASN A 617 -6.97 10.23 -1.66
C ASN A 617 -5.94 11.06 -2.39
N TRP A 618 -4.95 11.52 -1.67
CA TRP A 618 -3.80 12.24 -2.20
C TRP A 618 -2.55 11.41 -1.93
N ASN A 619 -1.87 10.94 -2.97
CA ASN A 619 -0.67 10.11 -2.91
C ASN A 619 0.35 10.64 -3.91
N ASN A 620 1.55 10.98 -3.43
CA ASN A 620 2.65 11.42 -4.29
C ASN A 620 3.66 10.31 -4.62
N GLN A 621 3.37 9.08 -4.26
CA GLN A 621 4.20 7.92 -4.61
C GLN A 621 4.23 7.73 -6.13
N GLU A 622 5.43 7.75 -6.72
CA GLU A 622 5.63 7.67 -8.16
C GLU A 622 5.76 6.23 -8.67
N SER A 623 6.29 5.36 -7.84
CA SER A 623 6.41 3.93 -8.13
C SER A 623 6.29 3.08 -6.85
N ILE A 624 6.14 1.77 -7.01
CA ILE A 624 6.16 0.82 -5.89
C ILE A 624 7.51 0.77 -5.16
N PHE A 625 8.59 1.26 -5.80
CA PHE A 625 9.93 1.32 -5.24
C PHE A 625 10.24 2.67 -4.58
N ASP A 626 9.30 3.62 -4.63
CA ASP A 626 9.47 4.92 -3.98
C ASP A 626 9.36 4.77 -2.47
N GLU A 627 10.47 4.96 -1.78
CA GLU A 627 10.58 4.87 -0.33
C GLU A 627 10.40 6.23 0.37
N ASN A 628 10.18 7.33 -0.39
CA ASN A 628 10.01 8.67 0.17
C ASN A 628 8.75 9.34 -0.33
N PHE A 629 7.62 8.94 0.20
CA PHE A 629 6.31 9.45 -0.23
C PHE A 629 5.42 9.79 0.96
N TYR A 630 4.31 10.46 0.68
CA TYR A 630 3.19 10.60 1.60
C TYR A 630 1.87 10.24 0.93
N GLN A 631 0.94 9.78 1.75
CA GLN A 631 -0.44 9.54 1.36
C GLN A 631 -1.37 10.13 2.41
N LEU A 632 -2.35 10.91 1.96
CA LEU A 632 -3.40 11.45 2.80
C LEU A 632 -4.75 11.00 2.26
N ARG A 633 -5.54 10.32 3.09
CA ARG A 633 -6.90 9.93 2.80
C ARG A 633 -7.85 10.64 3.75
N GLY A 634 -8.84 11.31 3.18
CA GLY A 634 -9.95 11.90 3.92
C GLY A 634 -11.25 11.24 3.50
N LYS A 635 -12.11 10.92 4.46
CA LYS A 635 -13.43 10.36 4.19
C LYS A 635 -14.48 11.02 5.07
N LEU A 636 -15.55 11.46 4.43
CA LEU A 636 -16.75 11.98 5.09
C LEU A 636 -17.94 11.12 4.69
N VAL A 637 -18.78 10.77 5.65
CA VAL A 637 -19.99 9.96 5.43
C VAL A 637 -21.16 10.62 6.11
N TRP A 638 -22.29 10.68 5.42
CA TRP A 638 -23.58 11.14 5.95
C TRP A 638 -24.61 10.03 5.73
N ALA A 639 -25.21 9.55 6.79
CA ALA A 639 -26.21 8.49 6.74
C ALA A 639 -27.57 8.94 7.27
N GLY A 640 -28.64 8.49 6.62
CA GLY A 640 -30.02 8.61 7.08
C GLY A 640 -30.79 9.88 6.69
N ASN A 641 -30.13 11.00 6.41
CA ASN A 641 -30.83 12.28 6.15
C ASN A 641 -31.74 12.25 4.91
N LEU A 642 -31.27 11.69 3.81
CA LEU A 642 -32.01 11.67 2.56
C LEU A 642 -33.26 10.81 2.66
N ILE A 643 -33.13 9.64 3.27
CA ILE A 643 -34.24 8.68 3.36
C ILE A 643 -35.32 9.17 4.33
N ASN A 644 -34.95 9.79 5.46
CA ASN A 644 -35.92 10.32 6.39
C ASN A 644 -36.72 11.48 5.80
N LYS A 645 -36.10 12.39 5.03
CA LYS A 645 -36.84 13.43 4.31
C LYS A 645 -37.85 12.87 3.31
N ILE A 646 -37.46 11.77 2.62
CA ILE A 646 -38.38 11.09 1.69
C ILE A 646 -39.53 10.42 2.46
N LEU A 647 -39.22 9.73 3.57
CA LEU A 647 -40.24 9.07 4.38
C LEU A 647 -41.19 10.06 5.05
N ASP A 648 -40.70 11.19 5.55
CA ASP A 648 -41.51 12.29 6.09
C ASP A 648 -42.52 12.81 5.08
N GLN A 649 -42.16 12.88 3.78
CA GLN A 649 -43.05 13.30 2.69
C GLN A 649 -44.17 12.27 2.39
N PHE A 650 -43.90 10.99 2.66
CA PHE A 650 -44.90 9.92 2.46
C PHE A 650 -45.75 9.61 3.68
N ASN A 651 -45.72 10.43 4.72
CA ASN A 651 -46.57 10.35 5.94
C ASN A 651 -46.56 8.98 6.65
N SER A 652 -45.41 8.28 6.65
CA SER A 652 -45.27 7.06 7.44
C SER A 652 -45.04 7.45 8.89
N ASN A 653 -46.03 7.29 9.75
CA ASN A 653 -46.03 7.66 11.18
C ASN A 653 -44.91 7.05 12.04
N GLN A 654 -43.99 6.29 11.45
CA GLN A 654 -42.87 5.66 12.16
C GLN A 654 -41.51 5.71 11.45
N ASN A 655 -41.38 6.33 10.27
CA ASN A 655 -40.12 6.36 9.49
C ASN A 655 -39.43 4.98 9.38
N LEU A 656 -40.21 3.91 9.18
CA LEU A 656 -39.75 2.52 9.11
C LEU A 656 -39.87 1.98 7.71
N ILE A 657 -38.80 1.34 7.22
CA ILE A 657 -38.81 0.56 5.96
C ILE A 657 -38.78 -0.92 6.35
N GLY A 658 -39.86 -1.65 6.05
CA GLY A 658 -39.95 -3.07 6.47
C GLY A 658 -39.84 -3.27 7.98
N GLY A 659 -40.29 -2.28 8.81
CA GLY A 659 -40.21 -2.34 10.25
C GLY A 659 -38.83 -1.94 10.84
N ILE A 660 -37.87 -1.47 10.01
CA ILE A 660 -36.53 -1.11 10.45
C ILE A 660 -36.29 0.39 10.25
N ALA A 661 -35.84 1.07 11.30
CA ALA A 661 -35.46 2.47 11.23
C ALA A 661 -34.09 2.63 10.55
N PRO A 662 -33.97 3.54 9.57
CA PRO A 662 -32.66 3.80 8.95
C PRO A 662 -31.67 4.39 9.97
N SER A 663 -30.45 3.87 9.98
CA SER A 663 -29.40 4.38 10.86
C SER A 663 -28.98 5.80 10.45
N GLN A 664 -28.91 6.72 11.43
CA GLN A 664 -28.54 8.11 11.25
C GLN A 664 -27.18 8.41 11.94
N TYR A 665 -26.17 8.76 11.15
CA TYR A 665 -24.87 9.17 11.69
C TYR A 665 -24.08 10.03 10.71
N VAL A 666 -23.15 10.80 11.25
CA VAL A 666 -22.07 11.45 10.48
C VAL A 666 -20.74 10.83 10.89
N LYS A 667 -19.88 10.53 9.90
CA LYS A 667 -18.59 9.91 10.14
C LYS A 667 -17.51 10.65 9.37
N ALA A 668 -16.42 11.00 10.06
CA ALA A 668 -15.23 11.61 9.49
C ALA A 668 -13.99 10.78 9.80
N GLU A 669 -13.18 10.52 8.79
CA GLU A 669 -11.93 9.77 8.91
C GLU A 669 -10.80 10.51 8.21
N MET A 670 -9.63 10.52 8.85
CA MET A 670 -8.38 11.00 8.29
C MET A 670 -7.30 9.95 8.50
N ASP A 671 -6.60 9.60 7.43
CA ASP A 671 -5.55 8.60 7.40
C ASP A 671 -4.34 9.20 6.70
N TYR A 672 -3.22 9.30 7.41
CA TYR A 672 -1.98 9.90 6.91
C TYR A 672 -0.83 8.92 7.04
N ILE A 673 -0.16 8.66 5.91
CA ILE A 673 1.03 7.83 5.83
C ILE A 673 2.17 8.69 5.31
N LYS A 674 3.36 8.57 5.93
CA LYS A 674 4.58 9.20 5.47
C LYS A 674 5.75 8.24 5.59
N HIS A 675 6.47 8.07 4.51
CA HIS A 675 7.75 7.35 4.49
C HIS A 675 8.89 8.35 4.27
N TRP A 676 9.97 8.16 5.00
CA TRP A 676 11.24 8.87 4.82
C TRP A 676 12.32 7.82 4.51
N SER A 677 12.87 7.89 3.31
CA SER A 677 14.05 7.08 2.98
C SER A 677 15.29 7.68 3.65
N LEU A 678 15.98 6.86 4.43
CA LEU A 678 17.27 7.19 5.03
C LEU A 678 18.43 6.64 4.20
N GLY A 679 18.16 6.14 3.00
CA GLY A 679 19.08 5.48 2.10
C GLY A 679 19.52 4.09 2.56
N LYS A 680 20.13 3.33 1.65
CA LYS A 680 20.58 1.94 1.89
C LYS A 680 19.44 1.06 2.41
N GLU A 681 18.26 1.15 1.81
CA GLU A 681 17.06 0.38 2.18
C GLU A 681 16.59 0.61 3.64
N ARG A 682 16.93 1.75 4.23
CA ARG A 682 16.45 2.15 5.56
C ARG A 682 15.33 3.15 5.42
N VAL A 683 14.21 2.87 6.05
CA VAL A 683 13.00 3.68 5.96
C VAL A 683 12.45 3.93 7.36
N ILE A 684 12.07 5.16 7.64
CA ILE A 684 11.17 5.48 8.74
C ILE A 684 9.77 5.59 8.12
N ALA A 685 8.85 4.76 8.59
CA ALA A 685 7.44 4.80 8.20
C ALA A 685 6.59 5.29 9.36
N PHE A 686 5.77 6.27 9.09
CA PHE A 686 4.81 6.86 10.02
C PHE A 686 3.40 6.70 9.45
N HIS A 687 2.48 6.32 10.31
CA HIS A 687 1.05 6.23 10.02
C HIS A 687 0.26 6.87 11.15
N SER A 688 -0.76 7.62 10.82
CA SER A 688 -1.69 8.19 11.80
C SER A 688 -3.11 8.12 11.25
N PHE A 689 -4.00 7.53 12.02
CA PHE A 689 -5.42 7.43 11.74
C PHE A 689 -6.22 8.09 12.86
N THR A 690 -7.18 8.92 12.47
CA THR A 690 -8.20 9.47 13.37
C THR A 690 -9.56 9.32 12.72
N GLY A 691 -10.51 8.78 13.46
CA GLY A 691 -11.87 8.58 12.99
C GLY A 691 -12.89 8.85 14.08
N ILE A 692 -13.93 9.59 13.74
CA ILE A 692 -15.06 9.88 14.61
C ILE A 692 -16.37 9.59 13.87
N ALA A 693 -17.31 8.97 14.57
CA ALA A 693 -18.64 8.69 14.04
C ALA A 693 -19.69 9.06 15.09
N ILE A 694 -20.56 9.97 14.73
CA ILE A 694 -21.53 10.57 15.66
C ILE A 694 -22.94 10.12 15.25
N PRO A 695 -23.62 9.31 16.05
CA PRO A 695 -25.04 9.00 15.83
C PRO A 695 -25.88 10.25 16.11
N TYR A 696 -27.02 10.37 15.44
CA TYR A 696 -27.98 11.46 15.66
C TYR A 696 -29.41 11.01 15.30
N GLY A 697 -30.39 11.86 15.61
CA GLY A 697 -31.79 11.63 15.25
C GLY A 697 -32.38 10.43 15.95
N ASN A 698 -32.75 9.42 15.17
CA ASN A 698 -33.35 8.16 15.70
C ASN A 698 -32.28 7.12 16.13
N SER A 699 -31.00 7.42 15.95
CA SER A 699 -29.89 6.50 16.30
C SER A 699 -29.17 6.99 17.53
N SER A 700 -29.21 6.23 18.61
CA SER A 700 -28.48 6.49 19.85
C SER A 700 -27.05 5.92 19.83
N ASN A 701 -26.83 4.88 19.01
CA ASN A 701 -25.55 4.18 18.88
C ASN A 701 -25.16 3.94 17.43
N MET A 702 -23.89 3.69 17.21
CA MET A 702 -23.38 3.31 15.89
C MET A 702 -23.69 1.84 15.59
N PRO A 703 -24.09 1.50 14.32
CA PRO A 703 -24.10 0.12 13.88
C PRO A 703 -22.72 -0.53 14.03
N PHE A 704 -22.67 -1.78 14.48
CA PHE A 704 -21.42 -2.52 14.67
C PHE A 704 -20.51 -2.52 13.43
N SER A 705 -21.11 -2.73 12.25
CA SER A 705 -20.38 -2.73 10.96
C SER A 705 -19.73 -1.37 10.61
N ARG A 706 -20.11 -0.30 11.30
CA ARG A 706 -19.62 1.08 11.07
C ARG A 706 -18.79 1.62 12.23
N SER A 707 -18.72 0.90 13.35
CA SER A 707 -17.90 1.23 14.52
C SER A 707 -16.41 0.97 14.26
N TYR A 708 -15.57 1.49 15.13
CA TYR A 708 -14.13 1.25 15.12
C TYR A 708 -13.76 0.19 16.14
N PHE A 709 -12.70 -0.54 15.84
CA PHE A 709 -12.01 -1.42 16.80
C PHE A 709 -10.53 -1.08 16.85
N SER A 710 -9.81 -1.57 17.87
CA SER A 710 -8.37 -1.38 17.99
C SER A 710 -7.65 -2.68 18.32
N GLY A 711 -6.35 -2.72 18.00
CA GLY A 711 -5.48 -3.88 18.07
C GLY A 711 -5.39 -4.65 16.74
N GLY A 712 -4.37 -5.50 16.63
CA GLY A 712 -4.12 -6.36 15.47
C GLY A 712 -2.91 -5.95 14.65
N ALA A 713 -2.62 -6.74 13.65
CA ALA A 713 -1.39 -6.69 12.86
C ALA A 713 -1.14 -5.37 12.10
N ASN A 714 -2.19 -4.60 11.79
CA ASN A 714 -2.13 -3.34 11.05
C ASN A 714 -2.57 -2.13 11.90
N ASP A 715 -2.64 -2.30 13.21
CA ASP A 715 -3.04 -1.27 14.17
C ASP A 715 -2.04 -1.30 15.36
N ASN A 716 -2.49 -1.43 16.60
CA ASN A 716 -1.59 -1.64 17.73
C ASN A 716 -1.22 -3.13 17.85
N ARG A 717 -0.03 -3.48 17.40
CA ARG A 717 0.46 -4.87 17.30
C ARG A 717 0.71 -5.58 18.64
N ALA A 718 0.66 -4.84 19.75
CA ALA A 718 0.78 -5.42 21.09
C ALA A 718 -0.55 -5.98 21.63
N TRP A 719 -1.67 -5.76 20.94
CA TRP A 719 -2.99 -6.32 21.24
C TRP A 719 -3.51 -7.11 20.05
N LYS A 720 -4.26 -8.18 20.33
CA LYS A 720 -5.05 -8.85 19.28
C LYS A 720 -6.17 -7.92 18.80
N ALA A 721 -6.68 -8.15 17.59
CA ALA A 721 -7.82 -7.41 17.07
C ALA A 721 -9.02 -7.46 18.04
N TYR A 722 -9.71 -6.34 18.21
CA TYR A 722 -10.84 -6.15 19.12
C TYR A 722 -10.52 -6.31 20.63
N LYS A 723 -9.23 -6.36 21.01
CA LYS A 723 -8.83 -6.60 22.40
C LYS A 723 -8.19 -5.37 23.06
N LEU A 724 -8.24 -4.21 22.43
CA LEU A 724 -7.80 -2.94 22.99
C LEU A 724 -8.98 -1.98 23.13
N GLY A 725 -9.14 -1.39 24.32
CA GLY A 725 -10.17 -0.43 24.64
C GLY A 725 -11.57 -1.05 24.79
N PRO A 726 -12.63 -0.24 24.78
CA PRO A 726 -12.64 1.24 24.78
C PRO A 726 -12.03 1.84 26.05
N GLY A 727 -11.34 2.95 25.89
CA GLY A 727 -10.79 3.73 27.00
C GLY A 727 -9.87 2.91 27.93
N SER A 728 -10.12 3.03 29.23
CA SER A 728 -9.43 2.26 30.27
C SER A 728 -10.11 0.95 30.65
N SER A 729 -11.14 0.54 29.93
CA SER A 729 -11.88 -0.71 30.21
C SER A 729 -11.00 -1.96 30.08
N ASN A 730 -11.21 -2.92 30.91
CA ASN A 730 -10.41 -4.14 30.96
C ASN A 730 -11.03 -5.27 30.13
N ASN A 731 -11.04 -5.10 28.79
CA ASN A 731 -11.36 -6.22 27.87
C ASN A 731 -12.69 -6.95 28.16
N ILE A 732 -13.73 -6.18 28.36
CA ILE A 732 -15.02 -6.68 28.88
C ILE A 732 -15.71 -7.60 27.86
N ASN A 733 -15.49 -7.38 26.56
CA ASN A 733 -16.23 -8.05 25.49
C ASN A 733 -15.33 -8.90 24.58
N GLU A 734 -15.93 -9.82 23.84
CA GLU A 734 -15.27 -10.62 22.79
C GLU A 734 -14.75 -9.73 21.68
N PHE A 735 -15.57 -8.76 21.25
CA PHE A 735 -15.28 -7.78 20.21
C PHE A 735 -15.51 -6.38 20.80
N ASN A 736 -14.45 -5.70 21.19
CA ASN A 736 -14.53 -4.32 21.65
C ASN A 736 -14.58 -3.37 20.47
N GLU A 737 -15.50 -2.43 20.53
CA GLU A 737 -15.74 -1.43 19.49
C GLU A 737 -16.15 -0.10 20.12
N ALA A 738 -16.01 0.99 19.36
CA ALA A 738 -16.40 2.33 19.76
C ALA A 738 -16.61 3.22 18.53
N ASN A 739 -17.01 4.47 18.73
CA ASN A 739 -17.31 5.40 17.66
C ASN A 739 -16.26 6.50 17.47
N PHE A 740 -15.20 6.51 18.30
CA PHE A 740 -14.03 7.37 18.15
C PHE A 740 -12.75 6.54 18.24
N LYS A 741 -11.79 6.82 17.36
CA LYS A 741 -10.50 6.11 17.29
C LYS A 741 -9.35 7.04 16.99
N ILE A 742 -8.26 6.85 17.71
CA ILE A 742 -6.94 7.39 17.38
C ILE A 742 -5.96 6.23 17.30
N ALA A 743 -5.17 6.16 16.24
CA ALA A 743 -4.08 5.19 16.09
C ALA A 743 -2.89 5.87 15.41
N THR A 744 -1.70 5.65 15.96
CA THR A 744 -0.45 6.18 15.41
C THR A 744 0.62 5.11 15.48
N ASN A 745 1.33 4.90 14.39
CA ASN A 745 2.37 3.88 14.26
C ASN A 745 3.65 4.53 13.75
N LEU A 746 4.76 4.20 14.37
CA LEU A 746 6.10 4.59 13.93
C LEU A 746 6.96 3.34 13.80
N GLU A 747 7.54 3.13 12.63
CA GLU A 747 8.34 1.94 12.35
C GLU A 747 9.66 2.33 11.68
N TYR A 748 10.77 1.88 12.22
CA TYR A 748 12.07 1.95 11.58
C TYR A 748 12.39 0.60 10.96
N ARG A 749 12.55 0.58 9.62
CA ARG A 749 12.88 -0.59 8.80
C ARG A 749 14.33 -0.51 8.38
N PHE A 750 15.05 -1.63 8.46
CA PHE A 750 16.47 -1.68 8.11
C PHE A 750 16.85 -3.05 7.52
N PRO A 751 17.81 -3.08 6.57
CA PRO A 751 18.26 -4.33 5.98
C PRO A 751 19.06 -5.16 6.99
N LEU A 752 18.86 -6.49 6.96
CA LEU A 752 19.65 -7.45 7.74
C LEU A 752 20.64 -8.17 6.82
N VAL A 753 20.15 -9.13 6.03
CA VAL A 753 20.97 -9.91 5.09
C VAL A 753 20.10 -10.28 3.88
N GLY A 754 20.55 -9.93 2.68
CA GLY A 754 19.83 -10.23 1.45
C GLY A 754 18.38 -9.70 1.51
N PRO A 755 17.36 -10.51 1.21
CA PRO A 755 15.97 -10.09 1.25
C PRO A 755 15.38 -9.95 2.65
N LEU A 756 16.16 -10.31 3.70
CA LEU A 756 15.70 -10.23 5.07
C LEU A 756 15.93 -8.82 5.63
N LYS A 757 14.84 -8.20 6.09
CA LYS A 757 14.81 -6.87 6.71
C LYS A 757 14.32 -6.99 8.15
N GLY A 758 14.87 -6.15 9.03
CA GLY A 758 14.40 -5.99 10.40
C GLY A 758 13.54 -4.77 10.58
N SER A 759 12.74 -4.75 11.63
CA SER A 759 12.08 -3.52 12.05
C SER A 759 11.99 -3.41 13.56
N ILE A 760 11.92 -2.17 14.04
CA ILE A 760 11.55 -1.79 15.40
C ILE A 760 10.38 -0.84 15.28
N PHE A 761 9.38 -1.00 16.11
CA PHE A 761 8.17 -0.19 16.01
C PHE A 761 7.62 0.23 17.37
N VAL A 762 6.89 1.32 17.33
CA VAL A 762 6.06 1.82 18.43
C VAL A 762 4.69 2.11 17.86
N ASP A 763 3.66 1.52 18.46
CA ASP A 763 2.25 1.71 18.12
C ASP A 763 1.55 2.36 19.30
N ALA A 764 0.79 3.42 19.06
CA ALA A 764 0.02 4.13 20.08
C ALA A 764 -1.41 4.30 19.58
N GLY A 765 -2.39 4.05 20.42
CA GLY A 765 -3.78 4.25 20.04
C GLY A 765 -4.77 3.65 21.01
N ASN A 766 -6.02 4.00 20.82
CA ASN A 766 -7.15 3.45 21.54
C ASN A 766 -8.46 3.77 20.80
N ILE A 767 -9.58 3.25 21.29
CA ILE A 767 -10.94 3.61 20.89
C ILE A 767 -11.70 4.11 22.10
N TRP A 768 -12.70 4.96 21.90
CA TRP A 768 -13.59 5.47 22.92
C TRP A 768 -14.98 5.69 22.34
N ASN A 769 -15.97 5.83 23.21
CA ASN A 769 -17.29 6.28 22.85
C ASN A 769 -17.41 7.78 23.12
N ILE A 770 -17.99 8.51 22.17
CA ILE A 770 -18.18 9.94 22.24
C ILE A 770 -19.59 10.28 21.75
N TRP A 771 -20.34 11.09 22.51
CA TRP A 771 -21.66 11.58 22.14
C TRP A 771 -22.64 10.47 21.73
N ASP A 772 -22.65 9.37 22.49
CA ASP A 772 -23.58 8.26 22.39
C ASP A 772 -24.21 7.95 23.77
N ASP A 773 -25.09 6.95 23.84
CA ASP A 773 -25.85 6.61 25.05
C ASP A 773 -25.08 5.73 26.06
N ILE A 774 -23.80 5.48 25.83
CA ILE A 774 -22.99 4.67 26.78
C ILE A 774 -22.69 5.53 27.99
N GLU A 775 -23.03 5.03 29.20
CA GLU A 775 -22.88 5.78 30.44
C GLU A 775 -21.60 5.51 31.21
N ASP A 776 -20.90 4.37 30.96
CA ASP A 776 -19.71 3.98 31.70
C ASP A 776 -18.54 4.95 31.39
N PRO A 777 -18.03 5.72 32.37
CA PRO A 777 -16.94 6.66 32.16
C PRO A 777 -15.64 6.01 31.66
N ALA A 778 -15.40 4.73 31.98
CA ALA A 778 -14.20 4.03 31.53
C ALA A 778 -14.20 3.73 30.02
N LEU A 779 -15.33 3.91 29.34
CA LEU A 779 -15.51 3.67 27.91
C LEU A 779 -15.57 4.97 27.09
N LYS A 780 -15.71 6.13 27.75
CA LYS A 780 -15.98 7.41 27.13
C LYS A 780 -14.72 8.24 26.88
N PHE A 781 -14.87 9.19 25.95
CA PHE A 781 -13.95 10.31 25.76
C PHE A 781 -14.69 11.59 26.10
N ASP A 782 -14.55 12.05 27.31
CA ASP A 782 -15.24 13.25 27.82
C ASP A 782 -14.33 14.47 27.84
N SER A 783 -13.02 14.27 27.89
CA SER A 783 -12.04 15.35 27.99
C SER A 783 -10.68 14.99 27.37
N LEU A 784 -9.83 16.00 27.14
CA LEU A 784 -8.46 15.76 26.65
C LEU A 784 -7.59 14.95 27.65
N LYS A 785 -8.02 14.80 28.91
CA LYS A 785 -7.32 13.94 29.89
C LYS A 785 -7.45 12.46 29.51
N ASP A 786 -8.47 12.08 28.78
CA ASP A 786 -8.71 10.69 28.38
C ASP A 786 -7.69 10.24 27.31
N LEU A 787 -6.89 11.17 26.75
CA LEU A 787 -5.69 10.85 25.98
C LEU A 787 -4.61 10.14 26.83
N GLU A 788 -4.63 10.22 28.16
CA GLU A 788 -3.79 9.41 29.05
C GLU A 788 -4.12 7.92 28.99
N GLU A 789 -5.25 7.56 28.37
CA GLU A 789 -5.67 6.17 28.13
C GLU A 789 -5.19 5.63 26.77
N ILE A 790 -4.36 6.36 26.04
CA ILE A 790 -3.72 5.87 24.82
C ILE A 790 -2.79 4.71 25.18
N ALA A 791 -3.09 3.53 24.69
CA ALA A 791 -2.27 2.35 24.87
C ALA A 791 -1.00 2.43 24.00
N ILE A 792 0.16 2.07 24.59
CA ILE A 792 1.43 2.08 23.85
C ILE A 792 1.96 0.65 23.75
N GLY A 793 2.13 0.18 22.53
CA GLY A 793 2.80 -1.06 22.17
C GLY A 793 4.16 -0.78 21.55
N THR A 794 5.12 -1.64 21.78
CA THR A 794 6.40 -1.61 21.07
C THR A 794 6.80 -3.02 20.67
N GLY A 795 7.70 -3.16 19.73
CA GLY A 795 8.08 -4.49 19.30
C GLY A 795 9.15 -4.51 18.23
N ILE A 796 9.45 -5.72 17.84
CA ILE A 796 10.40 -6.04 16.77
C ILE A 796 9.73 -6.88 15.71
N GLY A 797 10.21 -6.75 14.48
CA GLY A 797 9.67 -7.52 13.37
C GLY A 797 10.74 -7.97 12.39
N LEU A 798 10.44 -9.07 11.72
CA LEU A 798 11.21 -9.61 10.61
C LEU A 798 10.37 -9.50 9.33
N ARG A 799 11.01 -9.15 8.23
CA ARG A 799 10.42 -9.05 6.91
C ARG A 799 11.27 -9.84 5.94
N TYR A 800 10.63 -10.66 5.13
CA TYR A 800 11.29 -11.32 4.01
C TYR A 800 10.67 -10.83 2.71
N ASP A 801 11.47 -10.15 1.92
CA ASP A 801 11.06 -9.54 0.66
C ASP A 801 11.20 -10.55 -0.48
N PHE A 802 10.07 -10.88 -1.15
CA PHE A 802 10.01 -11.78 -2.30
C PHE A 802 9.95 -11.02 -3.64
N ASP A 803 10.26 -9.72 -3.65
CA ASP A 803 10.17 -8.78 -4.76
C ASP A 803 8.72 -8.40 -5.15
N PHE A 804 7.77 -9.34 -5.13
CA PHE A 804 6.36 -9.11 -5.47
C PHE A 804 5.43 -9.08 -4.24
N PHE A 805 5.88 -9.56 -3.09
CA PHE A 805 5.23 -9.38 -1.78
C PHE A 805 6.25 -9.50 -0.65
N VAL A 806 5.89 -8.96 0.51
CA VAL A 806 6.71 -9.04 1.72
C VAL A 806 5.99 -9.89 2.75
N PHE A 807 6.63 -10.96 3.20
CA PHE A 807 6.17 -11.73 4.36
C PHE A 807 6.72 -11.09 5.63
N ARG A 808 5.87 -10.85 6.61
CA ARG A 808 6.26 -10.25 7.89
C ARG A 808 5.85 -11.06 9.09
N LEU A 809 6.68 -11.00 10.11
CA LEU A 809 6.48 -11.58 11.43
C LEU A 809 6.79 -10.50 12.47
N ASP A 810 5.79 -10.04 13.20
CA ASP A 810 5.92 -9.01 14.22
C ASP A 810 5.63 -9.57 15.62
N THR A 811 6.45 -9.19 16.59
CA THR A 811 6.21 -9.49 18.00
C THR A 811 6.02 -8.19 18.76
N GLY A 812 4.79 -7.96 19.25
CA GLY A 812 4.41 -6.76 19.97
C GLY A 812 4.34 -7.00 21.48
N PHE A 813 4.81 -6.02 22.25
CA PHE A 813 4.81 -5.99 23.71
C PHE A 813 4.05 -4.76 24.21
N LYS A 814 3.26 -4.92 25.25
CA LYS A 814 2.53 -3.83 25.89
C LYS A 814 3.48 -3.01 26.76
N ALA A 815 3.82 -1.81 26.32
CA ALA A 815 4.65 -0.86 27.07
C ALA A 815 3.80 -0.06 28.07
N TYR A 816 2.62 0.39 27.65
CA TYR A 816 1.64 1.07 28.50
C TYR A 816 0.26 0.46 28.28
N ASN A 817 -0.35 -0.07 29.34
CA ASN A 817 -1.67 -0.66 29.31
C ASN A 817 -2.64 0.17 30.15
N PRO A 818 -3.56 0.95 29.52
CA PRO A 818 -4.49 1.82 30.24
C PRO A 818 -5.53 1.05 31.08
N ALA A 819 -5.79 -0.22 30.77
CA ALA A 819 -6.72 -1.07 31.51
C ALA A 819 -6.23 -1.47 32.92
N LEU A 820 -4.99 -1.20 33.26
CA LEU A 820 -4.42 -1.44 34.57
C LEU A 820 -4.60 -0.23 35.50
N ALA A 821 -4.56 -0.49 36.81
CA ALA A 821 -4.57 0.58 37.80
C ALA A 821 -3.44 1.61 37.57
N LEU A 822 -3.68 2.88 37.86
CA LEU A 822 -2.82 4.01 37.55
C LEU A 822 -1.34 3.80 37.86
N GLY A 823 -0.98 3.21 38.99
CA GLY A 823 0.41 2.93 39.36
C GLY A 823 1.06 1.72 38.65
N LYS A 824 0.30 0.95 37.85
CA LYS A 824 0.74 -0.29 37.21
C LYS A 824 0.65 -0.27 35.70
N ARG A 825 0.32 0.85 35.08
CA ARG A 825 0.10 0.96 33.64
C ARG A 825 1.36 0.77 32.80
N TRP A 826 2.54 1.20 33.31
CA TRP A 826 3.81 1.13 32.59
C TRP A 826 4.54 -0.20 32.86
N TRP A 827 4.97 -0.88 31.79
CA TRP A 827 5.88 -2.05 31.75
C TRP A 827 5.40 -3.31 32.50
N GLN A 828 4.23 -3.28 33.16
CA GLN A 828 3.71 -4.42 33.92
C GLN A 828 3.43 -5.63 33.02
N ASP A 829 2.90 -5.40 31.83
CA ASP A 829 2.57 -6.43 30.86
C ASP A 829 3.68 -6.65 29.80
N PHE A 830 4.83 -6.03 29.98
CA PHE A 830 5.98 -6.16 29.09
C PHE A 830 6.73 -7.47 29.35
N ASN A 831 6.18 -8.57 28.89
CA ASN A 831 6.74 -9.90 29.06
C ASN A 831 6.35 -10.82 27.89
N LEU A 832 7.08 -11.93 27.72
CA LEU A 832 6.86 -12.88 26.63
C LEU A 832 5.52 -13.63 26.73
N LYS A 833 4.90 -13.72 27.92
CA LYS A 833 3.60 -14.38 28.11
C LYS A 833 2.48 -13.55 27.49
N ASN A 834 2.58 -12.22 27.61
CA ASN A 834 1.60 -11.26 27.14
C ASN A 834 1.94 -10.72 25.74
N ALA A 835 3.09 -11.14 25.15
CA ALA A 835 3.48 -10.74 23.81
C ALA A 835 2.52 -11.29 22.75
N VAL A 836 2.22 -10.48 21.75
CA VAL A 836 1.36 -10.84 20.62
C VAL A 836 2.22 -11.06 19.39
N LEU A 837 2.11 -12.25 18.81
CA LEU A 837 2.74 -12.59 17.54
C LEU A 837 1.76 -12.32 16.41
N ASN A 838 2.17 -11.48 15.45
CA ASN A 838 1.41 -11.14 14.26
C ASN A 838 2.12 -11.64 13.01
N ILE A 839 1.38 -12.29 12.14
CA ILE A 839 1.83 -12.71 10.81
C ILE A 839 1.09 -11.87 9.79
N GLY A 840 1.78 -11.40 8.77
CA GLY A 840 1.17 -10.58 7.73
C GLY A 840 1.87 -10.71 6.38
N ILE A 841 1.14 -10.31 5.34
CA ILE A 841 1.65 -10.14 3.99
C ILE A 841 1.65 -8.65 3.69
N ASN A 842 2.71 -8.15 3.06
CA ASN A 842 3.02 -6.75 2.82
C ASN A 842 3.27 -5.93 4.11
N TYR A 843 3.63 -4.67 3.96
CA TYR A 843 3.84 -3.76 5.07
C TYR A 843 2.49 -3.37 5.71
N PRO A 844 2.45 -3.03 7.01
CA PRO A 844 1.20 -2.68 7.70
C PRO A 844 0.60 -1.37 7.21
N PHE A 845 1.41 -0.49 6.65
CA PHE A 845 1.06 0.82 6.08
C PHE A 845 2.16 1.32 5.13
#